data_910118eaf0756542af46ba1c53f54494
#
_entry.id   910118eaf0756542af46ba1c53f54494
#
_cell.length_a   1.000
_cell.length_b   1.000
_cell.length_c   1.000
_cell.angle_alpha   90.00
_cell.angle_beta   90.00
_cell.angle_gamma   90.00
#
_symmetry.space_group_name_H-M   'P 1'
#
loop_
_entity.id
_entity.type
_entity.pdbx_description
1 polymer ?
#
loop_
_entity_poly.entity_id
_entity_poly.type
_entity_poly.pdbx_seq_one_letter_code
_entity_poly.pdbx_strand_id
1 'polypeptide(L)'
;MLTPEQIESRLDKILLRVQKPGRYVGGELNSVQKDWDFIQTKVALVFPDIYDIGVSNVGLKILYDQVNQREDALAERAYAPWFDMEALMRAHGIPLYALESKRPLACFDLIGFSLPYETLYTNALNILDLAGIPARSIDRDETHPIIIAGGHSTMNPEPMYAFMDAFVIGEGEDVIHDIINAIQSFKIKRQDAGNAIFHLSSFDARMELLHTLAQIHGVYVPRFYEASYLQDGTVSHIEPTVQDIPRIVTKRLVAVMPPPPTKFIVPNIDIVHNRVSIEIMRGCTRGCRFCHAGMITRPVRERSVDEILLAAEEAIKNTGFEELALLSLSSSDYSNVLELVTRVGEKFGGTHLKVSLPSLRIESVSIDLMEKLRANRAGGFTLAPEAATERMRRIINKYISDEDIINTTREIYARGWTTIKLYFMIGHPSETLEDVQAIANLCKRVISEGRKVAGMKVKLNAGVSTFVPKSQTPFQWVSCDTPEKIRAKQALLRRELCDKNIKLSLTDAEDSFLEAWLSRGDRRLADVVYTAWKNGAKFDAWHEGRAYEKWIAAFEEHGLDPLFYTHRQRRTDEVFPWEHITAAVRKNFLFQDFRQSLEGQIRVDCRLNCFACGILPTFANMRRENPGDVWKCPDVKSPVSLNPSAMSSLKLLIVGD
;
A
#
# COMPACT_ATOMS: atom_id res chain seq x y z
N MET A 1 -33.04 -7.18 -8.61
CA MET A 1 -31.63 -7.34 -9.04
C MET A 1 -31.55 -8.43 -10.10
N LEU A 2 -30.56 -8.40 -11.00
CA LEU A 2 -30.34 -9.48 -11.97
C LEU A 2 -29.85 -10.74 -11.28
N THR A 3 -30.27 -11.93 -11.77
CA THR A 3 -29.71 -13.21 -11.33
C THR A 3 -28.35 -13.47 -11.99
N PRO A 4 -27.51 -14.38 -11.44
CA PRO A 4 -26.24 -14.78 -12.07
C PRO A 4 -26.41 -15.20 -13.54
N GLU A 5 -27.41 -16.01 -13.85
CA GLU A 5 -27.70 -16.52 -15.21
C GLU A 5 -28.08 -15.36 -16.16
N GLN A 6 -28.80 -14.37 -15.66
CA GLN A 6 -29.14 -13.18 -16.45
C GLN A 6 -27.91 -12.32 -16.73
N ILE A 7 -26.98 -12.22 -15.78
CA ILE A 7 -25.71 -11.53 -15.95
C ILE A 7 -24.86 -12.27 -16.98
N GLU A 8 -24.69 -13.59 -16.84
CA GLU A 8 -23.93 -14.40 -17.80
C GLU A 8 -24.51 -14.29 -19.22
N SER A 9 -25.82 -14.43 -19.38
CA SER A 9 -26.48 -14.26 -20.69
C SER A 9 -26.28 -12.90 -21.32
N ARG A 10 -26.15 -11.84 -20.51
CA ARG A 10 -25.84 -10.49 -21.02
C ARG A 10 -24.35 -10.32 -21.33
N LEU A 11 -23.46 -10.91 -20.52
CA LEU A 11 -22.01 -10.91 -20.73
C LEU A 11 -21.64 -11.58 -22.04
N ASP A 12 -22.22 -12.72 -22.38
CA ASP A 12 -21.99 -13.44 -23.65
C ASP A 12 -22.19 -12.56 -24.86
N LYS A 13 -23.10 -11.59 -24.80
CA LYS A 13 -23.39 -10.66 -25.90
C LYS A 13 -22.35 -9.55 -26.07
N ILE A 14 -21.58 -9.25 -25.03
CA ILE A 14 -20.67 -8.09 -25.01
C ILE A 14 -19.18 -8.48 -24.91
N LEU A 15 -18.85 -9.66 -24.38
CA LEU A 15 -17.47 -10.05 -24.10
C LEU A 15 -16.55 -10.03 -25.33
N LEU A 16 -17.06 -10.36 -26.52
CA LEU A 16 -16.28 -10.29 -27.76
C LEU A 16 -16.00 -8.86 -28.26
N ARG A 17 -16.58 -7.86 -27.60
CA ARG A 17 -16.48 -6.45 -27.97
C ARG A 17 -15.52 -5.68 -27.08
N VAL A 18 -14.91 -6.34 -26.06
CA VAL A 18 -14.02 -5.72 -25.08
C VAL A 18 -12.58 -6.23 -25.24
N GLN A 19 -11.64 -5.42 -24.77
CA GLN A 19 -10.26 -5.83 -24.64
C GLN A 19 -10.12 -6.85 -23.49
N LYS A 20 -9.37 -7.92 -23.72
CA LYS A 20 -9.10 -8.97 -22.72
C LYS A 20 -10.38 -9.47 -22.02
N PRO A 21 -11.32 -10.12 -22.71
CA PRO A 21 -12.56 -10.62 -22.11
C PRO A 21 -12.33 -11.56 -20.92
N GLY A 22 -11.20 -12.24 -20.86
CA GLY A 22 -10.81 -13.09 -19.75
C GLY A 22 -10.68 -12.38 -18.38
N ARG A 23 -10.67 -11.05 -18.35
CA ARG A 23 -10.76 -10.26 -17.08
C ARG A 23 -12.09 -10.42 -16.35
N TYR A 24 -13.14 -10.83 -17.07
CA TYR A 24 -14.55 -10.70 -16.67
C TYR A 24 -15.29 -12.03 -16.54
N VAL A 25 -14.66 -13.13 -16.97
CA VAL A 25 -15.33 -14.44 -17.05
C VAL A 25 -15.29 -15.26 -15.75
N GLY A 26 -14.27 -15.09 -14.90
CA GLY A 26 -14.09 -15.96 -13.73
C GLY A 26 -13.78 -17.42 -14.08
N GLY A 27 -14.12 -18.36 -13.18
CA GLY A 27 -13.90 -19.80 -13.40
C GLY A 27 -12.42 -20.21 -13.39
N GLU A 28 -11.59 -19.45 -12.71
CA GLU A 28 -10.16 -19.71 -12.60
C GLU A 28 -9.89 -20.93 -11.70
N LEU A 29 -8.82 -21.66 -12.01
CA LEU A 29 -8.36 -22.74 -11.14
C LEU A 29 -8.10 -22.23 -9.71
N ASN A 30 -8.52 -22.99 -8.73
CA ASN A 30 -8.45 -22.68 -7.29
C ASN A 30 -9.38 -21.54 -6.83
N SER A 31 -10.26 -20.99 -7.68
CA SER A 31 -11.33 -20.13 -7.18
C SER A 31 -12.28 -20.93 -6.29
N VAL A 32 -12.65 -20.33 -5.14
CA VAL A 32 -13.50 -21.00 -4.17
C VAL A 32 -14.96 -20.80 -4.52
N GLN A 33 -15.71 -21.90 -4.53
CA GLN A 33 -17.16 -21.88 -4.68
C GLN A 33 -17.78 -22.58 -3.47
N LYS A 34 -18.80 -21.95 -2.88
CA LYS A 34 -19.60 -22.51 -1.79
C LYS A 34 -21.07 -22.31 -2.11
N ASP A 35 -21.90 -23.12 -1.52
CA ASP A 35 -23.35 -22.97 -1.66
C ASP A 35 -23.78 -21.66 -0.97
N TRP A 36 -24.23 -20.71 -1.78
CA TRP A 36 -24.59 -19.37 -1.34
C TRP A 36 -25.66 -19.33 -0.26
N ASP A 37 -26.63 -20.25 -0.32
CA ASP A 37 -27.79 -20.24 0.57
C ASP A 37 -27.43 -20.74 1.98
N PHE A 38 -26.37 -21.52 2.11
CA PHE A 38 -25.86 -22.02 3.40
C PHE A 38 -24.82 -21.09 4.06
N ILE A 39 -24.31 -20.10 3.35
CA ILE A 39 -23.31 -19.18 3.90
C ILE A 39 -24.01 -18.07 4.70
N GLN A 40 -23.54 -17.84 5.93
CA GLN A 40 -24.07 -16.80 6.82
C GLN A 40 -23.62 -15.41 6.43
N THR A 41 -22.33 -15.26 6.02
CA THR A 41 -21.75 -13.95 5.62
C THR A 41 -21.05 -14.01 4.28
N LYS A 42 -21.49 -13.18 3.36
CA LYS A 42 -20.95 -13.02 1.99
C LYS A 42 -20.09 -11.77 1.94
N VAL A 43 -18.84 -11.93 1.55
CA VAL A 43 -17.83 -10.87 1.49
C VAL A 43 -17.38 -10.68 0.04
N ALA A 44 -17.50 -9.48 -0.49
CA ALA A 44 -16.86 -9.12 -1.76
C ALA A 44 -15.54 -8.43 -1.45
N LEU A 45 -14.42 -9.02 -1.88
CA LEU A 45 -13.09 -8.41 -1.79
C LEU A 45 -12.80 -7.68 -3.10
N VAL A 46 -12.66 -6.37 -3.02
CA VAL A 46 -12.58 -5.47 -4.18
C VAL A 46 -11.19 -4.84 -4.26
N PHE A 47 -10.54 -4.99 -5.41
CA PHE A 47 -9.40 -4.17 -5.76
C PHE A 47 -9.84 -3.16 -6.84
N PRO A 48 -9.81 -1.84 -6.55
CA PRO A 48 -10.39 -0.85 -7.46
C PRO A 48 -9.43 -0.45 -8.60
N ASP A 49 -8.88 -1.44 -9.28
CA ASP A 49 -8.17 -1.35 -10.54
C ASP A 49 -8.51 -2.57 -11.39
N ILE A 50 -7.95 -2.63 -12.61
CA ILE A 50 -8.21 -3.76 -13.52
C ILE A 50 -7.75 -5.09 -12.91
N TYR A 51 -8.36 -6.17 -13.40
CA TYR A 51 -8.07 -7.55 -13.00
C TYR A 51 -6.55 -7.87 -13.01
N ASP A 52 -5.81 -7.46 -14.08
CA ASP A 52 -4.38 -7.76 -14.25
C ASP A 52 -3.51 -7.26 -13.07
N ILE A 53 -3.90 -6.14 -12.47
CA ILE A 53 -3.23 -5.56 -11.30
C ILE A 53 -3.78 -6.19 -10.01
N GLY A 54 -5.11 -6.20 -9.86
CA GLY A 54 -5.77 -6.59 -8.62
C GLY A 54 -5.52 -8.05 -8.22
N VAL A 55 -5.57 -8.98 -9.18
CA VAL A 55 -5.30 -10.41 -8.92
C VAL A 55 -3.85 -10.66 -8.50
N SER A 56 -2.94 -9.73 -8.81
CA SER A 56 -1.54 -9.80 -8.39
C SER A 56 -1.32 -9.34 -6.93
N ASN A 57 -2.32 -8.69 -6.30
CA ASN A 57 -2.19 -8.14 -4.95
C ASN A 57 -2.15 -9.24 -3.89
N VAL A 58 -1.06 -9.28 -3.11
CA VAL A 58 -0.83 -10.34 -2.10
C VAL A 58 -1.78 -10.19 -0.91
N GLY A 59 -2.06 -8.97 -0.47
CA GLY A 59 -3.00 -8.72 0.63
C GLY A 59 -4.41 -9.25 0.32
N LEU A 60 -4.90 -9.03 -0.91
CA LEU A 60 -6.18 -9.55 -1.36
C LEU A 60 -6.20 -11.09 -1.34
N LYS A 61 -5.10 -11.74 -1.79
CA LYS A 61 -4.96 -13.20 -1.80
C LYS A 61 -4.99 -13.78 -0.38
N ILE A 62 -4.32 -13.12 0.57
CA ILE A 62 -4.30 -13.53 1.97
C ILE A 62 -5.72 -13.44 2.57
N LEU A 63 -6.41 -12.31 2.39
CA LEU A 63 -7.76 -12.13 2.91
C LEU A 63 -8.77 -13.09 2.26
N TYR A 64 -8.63 -13.35 0.96
CA TYR A 64 -9.44 -14.32 0.24
C TYR A 64 -9.28 -15.73 0.83
N ASP A 65 -8.05 -16.15 1.10
CA ASP A 65 -7.74 -17.42 1.72
C ASP A 65 -8.30 -17.49 3.15
N GLN A 66 -8.02 -16.46 3.99
CA GLN A 66 -8.47 -16.40 5.39
C GLN A 66 -10.00 -16.49 5.53
N VAL A 67 -10.75 -15.74 4.73
CA VAL A 67 -12.22 -15.78 4.79
C VAL A 67 -12.75 -17.11 4.27
N ASN A 68 -12.15 -17.65 3.20
CA ASN A 68 -12.63 -18.89 2.59
C ASN A 68 -12.26 -20.17 3.37
N GLN A 69 -11.34 -20.09 4.33
CA GLN A 69 -11.11 -21.17 5.30
C GLN A 69 -12.27 -21.32 6.30
N ARG A 70 -13.12 -20.30 6.49
CA ARG A 70 -14.31 -20.41 7.34
C ARG A 70 -15.41 -21.19 6.63
N GLU A 71 -16.15 -22.01 7.36
CA GLU A 71 -17.33 -22.74 6.82
C GLU A 71 -18.55 -21.83 6.68
N ASP A 72 -18.66 -20.79 7.53
CA ASP A 72 -19.80 -19.89 7.67
C ASP A 72 -19.67 -18.60 6.85
N ALA A 73 -18.56 -18.38 6.17
CA ALA A 73 -18.29 -17.22 5.34
C ALA A 73 -17.77 -17.58 3.94
N LEU A 74 -18.04 -16.71 2.98
CA LEU A 74 -17.55 -16.82 1.61
C LEU A 74 -16.96 -15.46 1.19
N ALA A 75 -15.77 -15.49 0.62
CA ALA A 75 -15.17 -14.34 -0.06
C ALA A 75 -15.16 -14.57 -1.56
N GLU A 76 -15.63 -13.58 -2.33
CA GLU A 76 -15.53 -13.51 -3.78
C GLU A 76 -14.83 -12.22 -4.20
N ARG A 77 -14.31 -12.18 -5.42
CA ARG A 77 -13.47 -11.08 -5.90
C ARG A 77 -14.18 -10.20 -6.91
N ALA A 78 -13.91 -8.90 -6.86
CA ALA A 78 -14.31 -7.97 -7.90
C ALA A 78 -13.20 -6.95 -8.22
N TYR A 79 -13.19 -6.47 -9.45
CA TYR A 79 -12.21 -5.53 -9.98
C TYR A 79 -12.90 -4.44 -10.78
N ALA A 80 -12.22 -3.29 -10.98
CA ALA A 80 -12.75 -2.23 -11.84
C ALA A 80 -12.76 -2.69 -13.30
N PRO A 81 -13.89 -2.57 -14.01
CA PRO A 81 -13.92 -2.83 -15.44
C PRO A 81 -13.23 -1.70 -16.19
N TRP A 82 -12.47 -2.06 -17.24
CA TRP A 82 -11.86 -1.06 -18.12
C TRP A 82 -12.90 -0.25 -18.87
N PHE A 83 -12.54 0.87 -19.43
CA PHE A 83 -13.45 1.84 -20.08
C PHE A 83 -14.43 1.21 -21.07
N ASP A 84 -13.97 0.29 -21.92
CA ASP A 84 -14.80 -0.37 -22.94
C ASP A 84 -15.85 -1.30 -22.31
N MET A 85 -15.44 -2.09 -21.32
CA MET A 85 -16.34 -2.99 -20.58
C MET A 85 -17.35 -2.19 -19.75
N GLU A 86 -16.90 -1.16 -19.03
CA GLU A 86 -17.82 -0.29 -18.26
C GLU A 86 -18.90 0.34 -19.14
N ALA A 87 -18.51 0.88 -20.31
CA ALA A 87 -19.47 1.47 -21.25
C ALA A 87 -20.53 0.46 -21.69
N LEU A 88 -20.11 -0.78 -21.98
CA LEU A 88 -21.04 -1.84 -22.37
C LEU A 88 -21.89 -2.33 -21.20
N MET A 89 -21.34 -2.44 -19.99
CA MET A 89 -22.11 -2.80 -18.80
C MET A 89 -23.23 -1.77 -18.56
N ARG A 90 -22.92 -0.47 -18.63
CA ARG A 90 -23.91 0.60 -18.48
C ARG A 90 -24.98 0.55 -19.58
N ALA A 91 -24.59 0.36 -20.84
CA ALA A 91 -25.50 0.28 -21.98
C ALA A 91 -26.44 -0.94 -21.91
N HIS A 92 -25.99 -2.05 -21.34
CA HIS A 92 -26.78 -3.28 -21.22
C HIS A 92 -27.40 -3.48 -19.84
N GLY A 93 -27.28 -2.52 -18.91
CA GLY A 93 -27.82 -2.60 -17.55
C GLY A 93 -27.25 -3.77 -16.76
N ILE A 94 -25.95 -4.03 -16.89
CA ILE A 94 -25.23 -5.05 -16.14
C ILE A 94 -24.58 -4.36 -14.91
N PRO A 95 -25.00 -4.65 -13.67
CA PRO A 95 -24.32 -4.11 -12.49
C PRO A 95 -22.96 -4.76 -12.32
N LEU A 96 -22.05 -4.14 -11.54
CA LEU A 96 -20.82 -4.79 -11.18
C LEU A 96 -21.09 -6.03 -10.33
N TYR A 97 -20.38 -7.09 -10.62
CA TYR A 97 -20.57 -8.43 -10.05
C TYR A 97 -19.25 -9.03 -9.57
N ALA A 98 -19.38 -10.01 -8.67
CA ALA A 98 -18.24 -10.82 -8.24
C ALA A 98 -17.90 -11.91 -9.28
N LEU A 99 -16.61 -12.18 -9.47
CA LEU A 99 -16.15 -13.07 -10.55
C LEU A 99 -16.55 -14.53 -10.36
N GLU A 100 -16.62 -15.01 -9.12
CA GLU A 100 -16.92 -16.40 -8.83
C GLU A 100 -18.39 -16.75 -9.14
N SER A 101 -19.32 -16.06 -8.52
CA SER A 101 -20.77 -16.37 -8.62
C SER A 101 -21.53 -15.56 -9.64
N LYS A 102 -20.95 -14.54 -10.26
CA LYS A 102 -21.65 -13.53 -11.08
C LYS A 102 -22.77 -12.77 -10.36
N ARG A 103 -22.80 -12.80 -9.01
CA ARG A 103 -23.78 -12.04 -8.24
C ARG A 103 -23.42 -10.55 -8.19
N PRO A 104 -24.41 -9.65 -8.31
CA PRO A 104 -24.20 -8.22 -8.11
C PRO A 104 -23.57 -7.94 -6.76
N LEU A 105 -22.63 -6.98 -6.67
CA LEU A 105 -21.98 -6.61 -5.41
C LEU A 105 -22.99 -6.15 -4.34
N ALA A 106 -24.11 -5.57 -4.74
CA ALA A 106 -25.18 -5.19 -3.82
C ALA A 106 -25.86 -6.38 -3.09
N CYS A 107 -25.59 -7.64 -3.50
CA CYS A 107 -26.10 -8.85 -2.83
C CYS A 107 -25.23 -9.32 -1.66
N PHE A 108 -24.04 -8.74 -1.48
CA PHE A 108 -23.11 -9.13 -0.43
C PHE A 108 -23.44 -8.42 0.90
N ASP A 109 -22.96 -8.98 2.01
CA ASP A 109 -23.12 -8.37 3.33
C ASP A 109 -22.05 -7.35 3.63
N LEU A 110 -20.84 -7.61 3.11
CA LEU A 110 -19.63 -6.83 3.31
C LEU A 110 -18.90 -6.65 2.00
N ILE A 111 -18.51 -5.42 1.69
CA ILE A 111 -17.60 -5.12 0.59
C ILE A 111 -16.33 -4.53 1.18
N GLY A 112 -15.19 -5.23 0.99
CA GLY A 112 -13.88 -4.83 1.45
C GLY A 112 -13.02 -4.29 0.31
N PHE A 113 -12.76 -2.99 0.29
CA PHE A 113 -11.84 -2.36 -0.65
C PHE A 113 -10.40 -2.46 -0.18
N SER A 114 -9.51 -2.94 -1.06
CA SER A 114 -8.06 -2.83 -0.87
C SER A 114 -7.57 -1.53 -1.48
N LEU A 115 -7.13 -0.58 -0.64
CA LEU A 115 -6.63 0.73 -1.03
C LEU A 115 -5.13 0.86 -0.67
N PRO A 116 -4.21 0.23 -1.41
CA PRO A 116 -2.77 0.34 -1.13
C PRO A 116 -2.18 1.70 -1.49
N TYR A 117 -2.83 2.48 -2.36
CA TYR A 117 -2.44 3.83 -2.77
C TYR A 117 -3.65 4.69 -3.15
N GLU A 118 -3.49 6.00 -3.12
CA GLU A 118 -4.58 6.96 -3.11
C GLU A 118 -5.21 7.19 -4.51
N THR A 119 -4.48 6.96 -5.60
CA THR A 119 -5.02 7.12 -6.98
C THR A 119 -6.11 6.11 -7.34
N LEU A 120 -6.48 5.23 -6.41
CA LEU A 120 -7.61 4.30 -6.53
C LEU A 120 -8.95 4.90 -6.05
N TYR A 121 -8.99 6.09 -5.48
CA TYR A 121 -10.16 6.63 -4.81
C TYR A 121 -11.34 6.84 -5.76
N THR A 122 -11.12 7.46 -6.92
CA THR A 122 -12.16 7.64 -7.94
C THR A 122 -12.69 6.33 -8.50
N ASN A 123 -11.81 5.33 -8.64
CA ASN A 123 -12.21 3.97 -9.06
C ASN A 123 -13.10 3.29 -8.02
N ALA A 124 -12.84 3.48 -6.72
CA ALA A 124 -13.69 2.93 -5.67
C ALA A 124 -15.12 3.52 -5.75
N LEU A 125 -15.24 4.82 -5.99
CA LEU A 125 -16.54 5.46 -6.19
C LEU A 125 -17.25 4.94 -7.46
N ASN A 126 -16.51 4.78 -8.55
CA ASN A 126 -17.02 4.25 -9.81
C ASN A 126 -17.54 2.81 -9.68
N ILE A 127 -16.87 1.99 -8.85
CA ILE A 127 -17.30 0.63 -8.52
C ILE A 127 -18.62 0.65 -7.76
N LEU A 128 -18.77 1.50 -6.74
CA LEU A 128 -20.01 1.63 -5.98
C LEU A 128 -21.17 2.05 -6.89
N ASP A 129 -20.96 3.05 -7.74
CA ASP A 129 -21.97 3.52 -8.70
C ASP A 129 -22.37 2.42 -9.69
N LEU A 130 -21.40 1.70 -10.25
CA LEU A 130 -21.65 0.60 -11.18
C LEU A 130 -22.34 -0.60 -10.51
N ALA A 131 -22.14 -0.79 -9.21
CA ALA A 131 -22.82 -1.78 -8.40
C ALA A 131 -24.25 -1.36 -7.99
N GLY A 132 -24.64 -0.12 -8.25
CA GLY A 132 -25.93 0.46 -7.82
C GLY A 132 -25.99 0.73 -6.32
N ILE A 133 -24.84 0.97 -5.68
CA ILE A 133 -24.72 1.26 -4.25
C ILE A 133 -24.44 2.77 -4.09
N PRO A 134 -25.15 3.49 -3.21
CA PRO A 134 -24.89 4.90 -2.96
C PRO A 134 -23.42 5.15 -2.63
N ALA A 135 -22.78 6.10 -3.34
CA ALA A 135 -21.37 6.40 -3.13
C ALA A 135 -21.12 6.94 -1.71
N ARG A 136 -21.95 7.87 -1.22
CA ARG A 136 -21.83 8.41 0.14
C ARG A 136 -22.38 7.45 1.18
N SER A 137 -21.67 7.26 2.26
CA SER A 137 -22.05 6.35 3.37
C SER A 137 -23.33 6.81 4.08
N ILE A 138 -23.62 8.13 4.05
CA ILE A 138 -24.80 8.71 4.70
C ILE A 138 -26.11 8.33 3.96
N ASP A 139 -26.01 8.02 2.68
CA ASP A 139 -27.17 7.68 1.83
C ASP A 139 -27.47 6.15 1.87
N ARG A 140 -26.71 5.38 2.67
CA ARG A 140 -26.91 3.94 2.83
C ARG A 140 -27.71 3.62 4.07
N ASP A 141 -28.61 2.68 3.93
CA ASP A 141 -29.41 2.09 5.00
C ASP A 141 -29.07 0.61 5.22
N GLU A 142 -29.88 -0.10 5.99
CA GLU A 142 -29.67 -1.52 6.33
C GLU A 142 -29.75 -2.48 5.13
N THR A 143 -30.34 -2.05 4.01
CA THR A 143 -30.47 -2.88 2.81
C THR A 143 -29.19 -2.92 1.97
N HIS A 144 -28.25 -2.03 2.27
CA HIS A 144 -26.98 -1.93 1.57
C HIS A 144 -25.88 -2.68 2.32
N PRO A 145 -24.92 -3.27 1.60
CA PRO A 145 -23.74 -3.88 2.25
C PRO A 145 -22.97 -2.87 3.11
N ILE A 146 -22.25 -3.37 4.10
CA ILE A 146 -21.25 -2.58 4.81
C ILE A 146 -20.03 -2.41 3.92
N ILE A 147 -19.57 -1.18 3.74
CA ILE A 147 -18.43 -0.85 2.89
C ILE A 147 -17.23 -0.51 3.76
N ILE A 148 -16.20 -1.34 3.71
CA ILE A 148 -14.96 -1.09 4.44
C ILE A 148 -13.79 -0.91 3.48
N ALA A 149 -12.75 -0.21 3.95
CA ALA A 149 -11.50 -0.10 3.23
C ALA A 149 -10.30 -0.44 4.12
N GLY A 150 -9.32 -1.12 3.56
CA GLY A 150 -8.03 -1.41 4.17
C GLY A 150 -6.88 -1.12 3.21
N GLY A 151 -5.64 -1.14 3.71
CA GLY A 151 -4.44 -0.90 2.92
C GLY A 151 -3.67 0.34 3.41
N HIS A 152 -2.53 0.63 2.77
CA HIS A 152 -1.62 1.66 3.28
C HIS A 152 -2.21 3.07 3.26
N SER A 153 -3.07 3.40 2.30
CA SER A 153 -3.71 4.73 2.21
C SER A 153 -4.63 5.02 3.40
N THR A 154 -5.11 3.99 4.12
CA THR A 154 -5.97 4.18 5.31
C THR A 154 -5.24 4.78 6.51
N MET A 155 -3.93 4.98 6.44
CA MET A 155 -3.18 5.76 7.42
C MET A 155 -3.48 7.27 7.36
N ASN A 156 -4.15 7.73 6.32
CA ASN A 156 -4.90 8.98 6.25
C ASN A 156 -6.25 8.72 5.58
N PRO A 157 -7.29 8.30 6.32
CA PRO A 157 -8.58 7.91 5.74
C PRO A 157 -9.46 9.11 5.35
N GLU A 158 -9.09 10.32 5.78
CA GLU A 158 -9.96 11.50 5.76
C GLU A 158 -10.46 11.92 4.36
N PRO A 159 -9.68 11.84 3.27
CA PRO A 159 -10.21 12.13 1.93
C PRO A 159 -11.31 11.17 1.47
N MET A 160 -11.42 9.99 2.09
CA MET A 160 -12.41 8.97 1.75
C MET A 160 -13.48 8.76 2.84
N TYR A 161 -13.47 9.57 3.91
CA TYR A 161 -14.34 9.39 5.07
C TYR A 161 -15.84 9.32 4.74
N ALA A 162 -16.26 10.08 3.74
CA ALA A 162 -17.67 10.19 3.34
C ALA A 162 -18.18 8.97 2.54
N PHE A 163 -17.27 8.10 2.06
CA PHE A 163 -17.60 7.02 1.14
C PHE A 163 -17.49 5.63 1.75
N MET A 164 -16.73 5.48 2.82
CA MET A 164 -16.55 4.20 3.52
C MET A 164 -17.35 4.22 4.83
N ASP A 165 -17.96 3.10 5.18
CA ASP A 165 -18.62 2.95 6.47
C ASP A 165 -17.59 2.76 7.58
N ALA A 166 -16.50 2.05 7.28
CA ALA A 166 -15.39 1.89 8.20
C ALA A 166 -14.06 1.71 7.46
N PHE A 167 -12.96 1.99 8.15
CA PHE A 167 -11.60 1.70 7.70
C PHE A 167 -10.94 0.71 8.65
N VAL A 168 -10.22 -0.25 8.09
CA VAL A 168 -9.32 -1.13 8.82
C VAL A 168 -7.93 -0.51 8.80
N ILE A 169 -7.45 -0.14 9.98
CA ILE A 169 -6.13 0.46 10.15
C ILE A 169 -5.15 -0.65 10.54
N GLY A 170 -4.21 -0.95 9.66
CA GLY A 170 -3.18 -1.97 9.88
C GLY A 170 -3.43 -3.28 9.14
N GLU A 171 -3.22 -4.41 9.81
CA GLU A 171 -3.24 -5.75 9.23
C GLU A 171 -4.64 -6.35 9.28
N GLY A 172 -5.05 -6.97 8.17
CA GLY A 172 -6.44 -7.39 7.95
C GLY A 172 -6.77 -8.81 8.37
N GLU A 173 -5.77 -9.67 8.61
CA GLU A 173 -5.95 -11.11 8.72
C GLU A 173 -6.83 -11.53 9.91
N ASP A 174 -6.64 -10.92 11.09
CA ASP A 174 -7.45 -11.22 12.27
C ASP A 174 -8.73 -10.39 12.29
N VAL A 175 -8.63 -9.11 11.97
CA VAL A 175 -9.76 -8.17 12.09
C VAL A 175 -10.90 -8.48 11.13
N ILE A 176 -10.63 -9.10 9.99
CA ILE A 176 -11.69 -9.52 9.06
C ILE A 176 -12.63 -10.55 9.71
N HIS A 177 -12.08 -11.43 10.55
CA HIS A 177 -12.89 -12.40 11.29
C HIS A 177 -13.73 -11.71 12.39
N ASP A 178 -13.16 -10.73 13.10
CA ASP A 178 -13.90 -9.95 14.09
C ASP A 178 -15.08 -9.19 13.44
N ILE A 179 -14.86 -8.59 12.26
CA ILE A 179 -15.90 -7.89 11.49
C ILE A 179 -17.00 -8.86 11.03
N ILE A 180 -16.62 -10.02 10.48
CA ILE A 180 -17.58 -11.07 10.07
C ILE A 180 -18.42 -11.51 11.27
N ASN A 181 -17.79 -11.79 12.40
CA ASN A 181 -18.48 -12.21 13.63
C ASN A 181 -19.46 -11.13 14.14
N ALA A 182 -19.09 -9.86 14.05
CA ALA A 182 -19.97 -8.75 14.42
C ALA A 182 -21.20 -8.67 13.51
N ILE A 183 -21.03 -8.83 12.19
CA ILE A 183 -22.14 -8.87 11.22
C ILE A 183 -23.06 -10.08 11.50
N GLN A 184 -22.52 -11.26 11.75
CA GLN A 184 -23.29 -12.45 12.06
C GLN A 184 -24.11 -12.27 13.35
N SER A 185 -23.46 -11.81 14.42
CA SER A 185 -24.12 -11.54 15.70
C SER A 185 -25.24 -10.54 15.56
N PHE A 186 -25.04 -9.50 14.74
CA PHE A 186 -26.08 -8.51 14.45
C PHE A 186 -27.26 -9.12 13.69
N LYS A 187 -27.02 -9.97 12.67
CA LYS A 187 -28.08 -10.67 11.93
C LYS A 187 -28.91 -11.59 12.82
N ILE A 188 -28.27 -12.37 13.70
CA ILE A 188 -28.93 -13.28 14.64
C ILE A 188 -29.84 -12.49 15.59
N LYS A 189 -29.31 -11.44 16.23
CA LYS A 189 -30.11 -10.60 17.12
C LYS A 189 -31.37 -10.03 16.45
N ARG A 190 -31.28 -9.65 15.17
CA ARG A 190 -32.42 -9.15 14.41
C ARG A 190 -33.44 -10.23 14.07
N GLN A 191 -32.99 -11.44 13.72
CA GLN A 191 -33.91 -12.58 13.49
C GLN A 191 -34.68 -12.91 14.75
N ASP A 192 -34.01 -12.94 15.89
CA ASP A 192 -34.65 -13.20 17.20
C ASP A 192 -35.62 -12.07 17.62
N ALA A 193 -35.25 -10.82 17.31
CA ALA A 193 -36.09 -9.64 17.59
C ALA A 193 -37.31 -9.52 16.66
N GLY A 194 -37.30 -10.16 15.49
CA GLY A 194 -38.41 -10.18 14.53
C GLY A 194 -39.70 -10.83 15.09
N ASN A 195 -39.61 -11.54 16.21
CA ASN A 195 -40.74 -12.08 16.98
C ASN A 195 -41.19 -11.14 18.11
N ALA A 196 -40.47 -10.07 18.41
CA ALA A 196 -40.81 -9.05 19.41
C ALA A 196 -40.94 -7.68 18.76
N ILE A 197 -42.09 -7.05 18.89
CA ILE A 197 -42.46 -5.74 18.30
C ILE A 197 -41.49 -4.64 18.77
N PHE A 198 -40.32 -4.49 18.09
CA PHE A 198 -39.48 -3.31 18.18
C PHE A 198 -39.14 -2.86 16.75
N HIS A 199 -39.86 -1.87 16.28
CA HIS A 199 -39.55 -1.11 15.05
C HIS A 199 -38.36 -0.17 15.35
N LEU A 200 -37.12 -0.66 15.33
CA LEU A 200 -35.99 0.22 15.02
C LEU A 200 -36.13 0.68 13.57
N SER A 201 -35.97 1.96 13.32
CA SER A 201 -35.88 2.44 11.94
C SER A 201 -34.73 1.74 11.23
N SER A 202 -34.81 1.60 9.91
CA SER A 202 -33.72 0.98 9.12
C SER A 202 -32.37 1.69 9.32
N PHE A 203 -32.42 2.98 9.57
CA PHE A 203 -31.25 3.80 9.91
C PHE A 203 -30.63 3.43 11.26
N ASP A 204 -31.46 3.26 12.30
CA ASP A 204 -30.97 2.93 13.65
C ASP A 204 -30.28 1.58 13.69
N ALA A 205 -30.76 0.61 12.92
CA ALA A 205 -30.16 -0.70 12.80
C ALA A 205 -28.74 -0.67 12.18
N ARG A 206 -28.54 0.10 11.12
CA ARG A 206 -27.21 0.29 10.53
C ARG A 206 -26.27 0.98 11.52
N MET A 207 -26.75 1.99 12.25
CA MET A 207 -25.96 2.72 13.24
C MET A 207 -25.52 1.83 14.40
N GLU A 208 -26.37 0.88 14.88
CA GLU A 208 -26.00 -0.10 15.90
C GLU A 208 -24.85 -1.02 15.41
N LEU A 209 -24.94 -1.51 14.17
CA LEU A 209 -23.87 -2.33 13.62
C LEU A 209 -22.57 -1.51 13.47
N LEU A 210 -22.63 -0.29 12.96
CA LEU A 210 -21.45 0.58 12.83
C LEU A 210 -20.83 0.89 14.21
N HIS A 211 -21.64 1.09 15.23
CA HIS A 211 -21.16 1.28 16.61
C HIS A 211 -20.43 0.02 17.10
N THR A 212 -20.99 -1.16 16.85
CA THR A 212 -20.32 -2.43 17.17
C THR A 212 -18.98 -2.57 16.45
N LEU A 213 -18.91 -2.21 15.17
CA LEU A 213 -17.66 -2.23 14.39
C LEU A 213 -16.63 -1.26 14.96
N ALA A 214 -17.05 -0.08 15.43
CA ALA A 214 -16.14 0.93 15.98
C ALA A 214 -15.48 0.50 17.33
N GLN A 215 -16.03 -0.52 18.00
CA GLN A 215 -15.43 -1.13 19.20
C GLN A 215 -14.32 -2.14 18.85
N ILE A 216 -14.22 -2.57 17.60
CA ILE A 216 -13.17 -3.52 17.17
C ILE A 216 -11.85 -2.78 17.08
N HIS A 217 -10.81 -3.31 17.74
CA HIS A 217 -9.47 -2.72 17.70
C HIS A 217 -8.93 -2.63 16.27
N GLY A 218 -8.54 -1.44 15.84
CA GLY A 218 -8.04 -1.16 14.50
C GLY A 218 -9.14 -0.77 13.49
N VAL A 219 -10.40 -0.68 13.92
CA VAL A 219 -11.49 -0.22 13.05
C VAL A 219 -11.82 1.24 13.35
N TYR A 220 -11.79 2.08 12.32
CA TYR A 220 -12.18 3.49 12.34
C TYR A 220 -13.50 3.66 11.60
N VAL A 221 -14.52 4.17 12.28
CA VAL A 221 -15.84 4.47 11.69
C VAL A 221 -16.01 5.99 11.63
N PRO A 222 -15.79 6.63 10.46
CA PRO A 222 -15.71 8.11 10.35
C PRO A 222 -16.95 8.85 10.82
N ARG A 223 -18.12 8.20 10.72
CA ARG A 223 -19.42 8.77 11.11
C ARG A 223 -19.50 9.16 12.58
N PHE A 224 -18.67 8.57 13.43
CA PHE A 224 -18.61 8.85 14.85
C PHE A 224 -17.55 9.88 15.23
N TYR A 225 -16.95 10.57 14.25
CA TYR A 225 -15.95 11.61 14.51
C TYR A 225 -16.30 12.91 13.79
N GLU A 226 -16.00 14.03 14.43
CA GLU A 226 -16.12 15.35 13.87
C GLU A 226 -14.75 16.03 13.78
N ALA A 227 -14.53 16.73 12.68
CA ALA A 227 -13.31 17.51 12.44
C ALA A 227 -13.62 19.01 12.56
N SER A 228 -12.78 19.72 13.30
CA SER A 228 -12.84 21.18 13.44
C SER A 228 -11.59 21.81 12.85
N TYR A 229 -11.71 23.04 12.36
CA TYR A 229 -10.65 23.76 11.66
C TYR A 229 -10.37 25.10 12.33
N LEU A 230 -9.12 25.54 12.29
CA LEU A 230 -8.69 26.88 12.67
C LEU A 230 -8.97 27.88 11.53
N GLN A 231 -8.85 29.17 11.82
CA GLN A 231 -9.07 30.24 10.83
C GLN A 231 -8.11 30.18 9.62
N ASP A 232 -6.91 29.64 9.82
CA ASP A 232 -5.93 29.42 8.76
C ASP A 232 -6.21 28.17 7.90
N GLY A 233 -7.31 27.49 8.15
CA GLY A 233 -7.71 26.28 7.45
C GLY A 233 -7.03 24.99 7.91
N THR A 234 -6.11 25.05 8.89
CA THR A 234 -5.52 23.84 9.47
C THR A 234 -6.50 23.11 10.39
N VAL A 235 -6.33 21.81 10.55
CA VAL A 235 -7.15 21.01 11.48
C VAL A 235 -6.89 21.47 12.92
N SER A 236 -7.94 21.75 13.68
CA SER A 236 -7.88 22.01 15.11
C SER A 236 -7.88 20.69 15.90
N HIS A 237 -8.86 19.84 15.62
CA HIS A 237 -8.98 18.51 16.22
C HIS A 237 -9.91 17.63 15.39
N ILE A 238 -9.78 16.31 15.58
CA ILE A 238 -10.72 15.29 15.12
C ILE A 238 -11.05 14.45 16.34
N GLU A 239 -12.30 14.48 16.78
CA GLU A 239 -12.72 13.86 18.02
C GLU A 239 -14.00 13.04 17.86
N PRO A 240 -14.17 11.97 18.65
CA PRO A 240 -15.41 11.19 18.62
C PRO A 240 -16.58 12.01 19.15
N THR A 241 -17.73 11.84 18.50
CA THR A 241 -19.02 12.44 18.89
C THR A 241 -19.83 11.54 19.82
N VAL A 242 -19.38 10.30 20.01
CA VAL A 242 -20.02 9.28 20.86
C VAL A 242 -19.04 8.85 21.96
N GLN A 243 -19.53 8.71 23.18
CA GLN A 243 -18.71 8.57 24.39
C GLN A 243 -17.81 7.33 24.40
N ASP A 244 -18.27 6.21 23.87
CA ASP A 244 -17.56 4.92 23.94
C ASP A 244 -16.61 4.68 22.74
N ILE A 245 -16.46 5.67 21.87
CA ILE A 245 -15.60 5.55 20.68
C ILE A 245 -14.18 6.02 21.02
N PRO A 246 -13.14 5.26 20.65
CA PRO A 246 -11.77 5.61 20.99
C PRO A 246 -11.33 6.91 20.31
N ARG A 247 -10.74 7.85 21.06
CA ARG A 247 -10.21 9.09 20.49
C ARG A 247 -9.09 8.85 19.47
N ILE A 248 -8.29 7.80 19.67
CA ILE A 248 -7.20 7.41 18.80
C ILE A 248 -7.39 5.97 18.39
N VAL A 249 -7.47 5.73 17.10
CA VAL A 249 -7.52 4.38 16.52
C VAL A 249 -6.11 3.88 16.28
N THR A 250 -5.71 2.88 17.04
CA THR A 250 -4.40 2.25 16.89
C THR A 250 -4.49 1.11 15.87
N LYS A 251 -3.50 1.02 15.01
CA LYS A 251 -3.47 -0.04 14.00
C LYS A 251 -3.63 -1.45 14.60
N ARG A 252 -4.33 -2.32 13.89
CA ARG A 252 -4.30 -3.77 14.14
C ARG A 252 -2.93 -4.32 13.77
N LEU A 253 -2.44 -5.22 14.59
CA LEU A 253 -1.18 -5.93 14.38
C LEU A 253 -1.41 -7.42 14.60
N VAL A 254 -0.93 -8.24 13.68
CA VAL A 254 -0.91 -9.70 13.80
C VAL A 254 0.43 -10.09 14.41
N ALA A 255 0.42 -10.66 15.61
CA ALA A 255 1.65 -11.03 16.33
C ALA A 255 2.43 -12.11 15.59
N VAL A 256 1.76 -13.18 15.19
CA VAL A 256 2.31 -14.29 14.42
C VAL A 256 1.58 -14.33 13.09
N MET A 257 2.32 -14.17 11.99
CA MET A 257 1.74 -14.20 10.65
C MET A 257 1.08 -15.58 10.39
N PRO A 258 -0.16 -15.63 9.90
CA PRO A 258 -0.80 -16.90 9.54
C PRO A 258 0.02 -17.61 8.44
N PRO A 259 -0.10 -18.93 8.28
CA PRO A 259 0.57 -19.65 7.19
C PRO A 259 0.31 -18.98 5.83
N PRO A 260 1.31 -18.97 4.92
CA PRO A 260 1.11 -18.40 3.60
C PRO A 260 0.04 -19.18 2.83
N PRO A 261 -0.81 -18.51 2.01
CA PRO A 261 -1.69 -19.21 1.10
C PRO A 261 -0.90 -20.13 0.16
N THR A 262 -1.40 -21.31 -0.11
CA THR A 262 -0.80 -22.29 -1.03
C THR A 262 -1.70 -22.62 -2.23
N LYS A 263 -2.98 -22.28 -2.16
CA LYS A 263 -3.96 -22.45 -3.26
C LYS A 263 -4.21 -21.10 -3.95
N PHE A 264 -3.16 -20.55 -4.58
CA PHE A 264 -3.33 -19.33 -5.35
C PHE A 264 -4.27 -19.56 -6.54
N ILE A 265 -5.12 -18.60 -6.80
CA ILE A 265 -5.94 -18.58 -8.01
C ILE A 265 -5.02 -18.45 -9.22
N VAL A 266 -5.23 -19.30 -10.22
CA VAL A 266 -4.49 -19.29 -11.47
C VAL A 266 -5.30 -18.55 -12.53
N PRO A 267 -4.87 -17.35 -12.94
CA PRO A 267 -5.60 -16.55 -13.92
C PRO A 267 -5.73 -17.24 -15.28
N ASN A 268 -6.86 -17.02 -15.94
CA ASN A 268 -7.09 -17.51 -17.31
C ASN A 268 -6.38 -16.69 -18.39
N ILE A 269 -5.73 -15.58 -18.02
CA ILE A 269 -5.00 -14.67 -18.89
C ILE A 269 -3.66 -14.30 -18.28
N ASP A 270 -2.73 -13.83 -19.10
CA ASP A 270 -1.49 -13.24 -18.62
C ASP A 270 -1.76 -11.98 -17.79
N ILE A 271 -1.21 -11.96 -16.59
CA ILE A 271 -1.28 -10.85 -15.63
C ILE A 271 0.12 -10.28 -15.38
N VAL A 272 0.20 -9.19 -14.59
CA VAL A 272 1.49 -8.54 -14.30
C VAL A 272 2.46 -9.48 -13.59
N HIS A 273 1.97 -10.39 -12.75
CA HIS A 273 2.78 -11.31 -11.97
C HIS A 273 2.22 -12.74 -11.97
N ASN A 274 2.48 -13.48 -13.05
CA ASN A 274 2.18 -14.93 -13.14
C ASN A 274 3.19 -15.75 -12.32
N ARG A 275 3.07 -15.76 -10.99
CA ARG A 275 4.01 -16.42 -10.10
C ARG A 275 3.43 -16.77 -8.73
N VAL A 276 4.02 -17.75 -8.07
CA VAL A 276 3.86 -17.97 -6.64
C VAL A 276 4.54 -16.83 -5.89
N SER A 277 3.86 -16.22 -4.95
CA SER A 277 4.39 -15.12 -4.14
C SER A 277 4.29 -15.47 -2.66
N ILE A 278 5.43 -15.75 -2.01
CA ILE A 278 5.50 -16.06 -0.58
C ILE A 278 6.09 -14.88 0.17
N GLU A 279 5.34 -14.32 1.13
CA GLU A 279 5.84 -13.31 2.05
C GLU A 279 6.77 -13.96 3.07
N ILE A 280 8.08 -13.67 2.98
CA ILE A 280 9.11 -14.24 3.86
C ILE A 280 9.32 -13.42 5.14
N MET A 281 9.05 -12.12 5.06
CA MET A 281 9.25 -11.17 6.14
C MET A 281 8.29 -9.99 5.96
N ARG A 282 7.65 -9.56 7.04
CA ARG A 282 6.82 -8.35 7.09
C ARG A 282 7.48 -7.28 7.94
N GLY A 283 7.40 -6.01 7.49
CA GLY A 283 8.05 -4.88 8.13
C GLY A 283 9.47 -4.63 7.64
N CYS A 284 10.11 -3.58 8.17
CA CYS A 284 11.47 -3.20 7.84
C CYS A 284 12.16 -2.54 9.04
N THR A 285 13.44 -2.87 9.26
CA THR A 285 14.24 -2.37 10.40
C THR A 285 15.06 -1.13 10.08
N ARG A 286 15.16 -0.73 8.79
CA ARG A 286 16.14 0.27 8.32
C ARG A 286 15.79 1.72 8.64
N GLY A 287 14.52 2.08 8.69
CA GLY A 287 14.10 3.42 9.10
C GLY A 287 14.39 4.52 8.08
N CYS A 288 14.30 4.24 6.78
CA CYS A 288 14.34 5.29 5.74
C CYS A 288 13.22 6.31 6.01
N ARG A 289 13.57 7.61 6.08
CA ARG A 289 12.70 8.68 6.58
C ARG A 289 11.53 9.03 5.69
N PHE A 290 11.65 8.71 4.41
CA PHE A 290 10.58 8.89 3.42
C PHE A 290 9.62 7.69 3.36
N CYS A 291 10.02 6.51 3.87
CA CYS A 291 9.36 5.26 3.57
C CYS A 291 8.13 5.04 4.45
N HIS A 292 6.93 5.21 3.88
CA HIS A 292 5.66 4.97 4.53
C HIS A 292 5.56 3.50 5.00
N ALA A 293 5.73 2.55 4.08
CA ALA A 293 5.65 1.13 4.41
C ALA A 293 6.60 0.72 5.54
N GLY A 294 7.86 1.20 5.54
CA GLY A 294 8.84 0.90 6.59
C GLY A 294 8.50 1.46 7.96
N MET A 295 7.60 2.44 8.05
CA MET A 295 7.12 2.99 9.34
C MET A 295 5.85 2.29 9.81
N ILE A 296 4.85 2.13 8.94
CA ILE A 296 3.53 1.63 9.33
C ILE A 296 3.46 0.12 9.53
N THR A 297 4.38 -0.66 8.94
CA THR A 297 4.39 -2.13 9.05
C THR A 297 5.28 -2.68 10.16
N ARG A 298 5.86 -1.80 11.02
CA ARG A 298 6.61 -2.23 12.22
C ARG A 298 5.72 -3.00 13.19
N PRO A 299 6.26 -3.97 13.95
CA PRO A 299 7.64 -4.50 13.97
C PRO A 299 7.94 -5.46 12.83
N VAL A 300 9.22 -5.84 12.68
CA VAL A 300 9.60 -6.90 11.74
C VAL A 300 9.26 -8.27 12.32
N ARG A 301 8.63 -9.10 11.47
CA ARG A 301 8.33 -10.51 11.73
C ARG A 301 8.82 -11.33 10.54
N GLU A 302 9.49 -12.44 10.82
CA GLU A 302 10.07 -13.32 9.82
C GLU A 302 9.45 -14.71 9.92
N ARG A 303 9.25 -15.38 8.78
CA ARG A 303 8.89 -16.79 8.72
C ARG A 303 10.14 -17.66 8.81
N SER A 304 10.00 -18.90 9.27
CA SER A 304 11.10 -19.87 9.21
C SER A 304 11.35 -20.31 7.76
N VAL A 305 12.58 -20.75 7.49
CA VAL A 305 12.96 -21.28 6.16
C VAL A 305 12.13 -22.51 5.81
N ASP A 306 11.84 -23.37 6.78
CA ASP A 306 11.04 -24.58 6.57
C ASP A 306 9.59 -24.26 6.19
N GLU A 307 8.95 -23.29 6.86
CA GLU A 307 7.61 -22.81 6.52
C GLU A 307 7.55 -22.26 5.09
N ILE A 308 8.55 -21.46 4.70
CA ILE A 308 8.63 -20.87 3.36
C ILE A 308 8.78 -21.97 2.30
N LEU A 309 9.66 -22.96 2.53
CA LEU A 309 9.91 -24.05 1.58
C LEU A 309 8.70 -24.97 1.41
N LEU A 310 8.01 -25.27 2.51
CA LEU A 310 6.79 -26.07 2.49
C LEU A 310 5.69 -25.35 1.69
N ALA A 311 5.43 -24.11 2.04
CA ALA A 311 4.43 -23.30 1.33
C ALA A 311 4.75 -23.12 -0.15
N ALA A 312 6.03 -22.92 -0.52
CA ALA A 312 6.46 -22.81 -1.91
C ALA A 312 6.21 -24.11 -2.68
N GLU A 313 6.55 -25.28 -2.11
CA GLU A 313 6.31 -26.57 -2.73
C GLU A 313 4.83 -26.83 -2.99
N GLU A 314 3.99 -26.62 -1.96
CA GLU A 314 2.56 -26.81 -2.10
C GLU A 314 1.93 -25.83 -3.10
N ALA A 315 2.34 -24.56 -3.07
CA ALA A 315 1.83 -23.56 -3.98
C ALA A 315 2.20 -23.84 -5.43
N ILE A 316 3.42 -24.32 -5.70
CA ILE A 316 3.84 -24.75 -7.04
C ILE A 316 3.00 -25.93 -7.51
N LYS A 317 2.78 -26.95 -6.67
CA LYS A 317 1.92 -28.10 -6.99
C LYS A 317 0.47 -27.70 -7.29
N ASN A 318 -0.07 -26.74 -6.53
CA ASN A 318 -1.46 -26.32 -6.66
C ASN A 318 -1.69 -25.39 -7.88
N THR A 319 -0.64 -24.78 -8.43
CA THR A 319 -0.78 -23.74 -9.45
C THR A 319 -0.09 -24.04 -10.77
N GLY A 320 1.01 -24.79 -10.74
CA GLY A 320 1.86 -25.01 -11.91
C GLY A 320 2.65 -23.77 -12.37
N PHE A 321 2.76 -22.71 -11.55
CA PHE A 321 3.56 -21.54 -11.90
C PHE A 321 5.05 -21.86 -11.99
N GLU A 322 5.74 -21.24 -12.96
CA GLU A 322 7.17 -21.43 -13.23
C GLU A 322 8.05 -20.35 -12.55
N GLU A 323 7.48 -19.46 -11.76
CA GLU A 323 8.22 -18.45 -10.99
C GLU A 323 7.80 -18.46 -9.52
N LEU A 324 8.79 -18.44 -8.63
CA LEU A 324 8.65 -18.23 -7.17
C LEU A 324 9.24 -16.88 -6.79
N ALA A 325 8.43 -16.01 -6.22
CA ALA A 325 8.87 -14.74 -5.66
C ALA A 325 8.85 -14.78 -4.12
N LEU A 326 10.00 -14.51 -3.51
CA LEU A 326 10.18 -14.41 -2.06
C LEU A 326 10.06 -12.94 -1.66
N LEU A 327 8.88 -12.55 -1.17
CA LEU A 327 8.50 -11.15 -0.99
C LEU A 327 8.81 -10.62 0.41
N SER A 328 9.35 -9.41 0.45
CA SER A 328 9.41 -8.57 1.65
C SER A 328 9.71 -7.11 1.26
N LEU A 329 9.69 -6.19 2.23
CA LEU A 329 10.15 -4.82 2.03
C LEU A 329 11.67 -4.71 1.87
N SER A 330 12.44 -5.71 2.32
CA SER A 330 13.90 -5.74 2.23
C SER A 330 14.39 -7.19 2.28
N SER A 331 14.31 -7.90 1.15
CA SER A 331 14.54 -9.35 1.11
C SER A 331 15.98 -9.75 1.46
N SER A 332 16.97 -8.90 1.17
CA SER A 332 18.36 -9.14 1.60
C SER A 332 18.61 -8.90 3.09
N ASP A 333 17.65 -8.32 3.82
CA ASP A 333 17.71 -8.14 5.28
C ASP A 333 17.00 -9.26 6.06
N TYR A 334 16.38 -10.21 5.38
CA TYR A 334 15.84 -11.42 6.01
C TYR A 334 16.98 -12.19 6.68
N SER A 335 16.81 -12.57 7.97
CA SER A 335 17.89 -13.08 8.81
C SER A 335 18.58 -14.33 8.23
N ASN A 336 17.81 -15.20 7.58
CA ASN A 336 18.30 -16.48 7.03
C ASN A 336 18.30 -16.48 5.49
N VAL A 337 18.57 -15.34 4.85
CA VAL A 337 18.49 -15.19 3.38
C VAL A 337 19.40 -16.15 2.61
N LEU A 338 20.64 -16.36 3.10
CA LEU A 338 21.59 -17.27 2.45
C LEU A 338 21.15 -18.74 2.56
N GLU A 339 20.71 -19.17 3.75
CA GLU A 339 20.13 -20.49 3.95
C GLU A 339 18.91 -20.70 3.06
N LEU A 340 17.97 -19.75 3.06
CA LEU A 340 16.76 -19.82 2.26
C LEU A 340 17.08 -20.00 0.78
N VAL A 341 17.92 -19.13 0.20
CA VAL A 341 18.28 -19.19 -1.21
C VAL A 341 19.03 -20.48 -1.57
N THR A 342 19.87 -20.97 -0.65
CA THR A 342 20.59 -22.24 -0.83
C THR A 342 19.61 -23.40 -0.90
N ARG A 343 18.74 -23.56 0.09
CA ARG A 343 17.78 -24.65 0.18
C ARG A 343 16.71 -24.59 -0.92
N VAL A 344 16.31 -23.38 -1.36
CA VAL A 344 15.44 -23.21 -2.54
C VAL A 344 16.17 -23.71 -3.79
N GLY A 345 17.47 -23.38 -3.95
CA GLY A 345 18.29 -23.86 -5.06
C GLY A 345 18.49 -25.38 -5.05
N GLU A 346 18.70 -26.00 -3.89
CA GLU A 346 18.80 -27.45 -3.73
C GLU A 346 17.47 -28.16 -4.02
N LYS A 347 16.37 -27.64 -3.49
CA LYS A 347 15.04 -28.26 -3.63
C LYS A 347 14.47 -28.16 -5.03
N PHE A 348 14.63 -27.02 -5.68
CA PHE A 348 14.06 -26.72 -7.01
C PHE A 348 15.13 -26.66 -8.11
N GLY A 349 16.39 -26.88 -7.80
CA GLY A 349 17.49 -26.96 -8.75
C GLY A 349 17.25 -28.08 -9.77
N GLY A 350 17.52 -27.80 -11.04
CA GLY A 350 17.23 -28.75 -12.15
C GLY A 350 15.79 -28.73 -12.64
N THR A 351 14.90 -27.97 -12.01
CA THR A 351 13.57 -27.66 -12.56
C THR A 351 13.60 -26.39 -13.39
N HIS A 352 12.52 -26.11 -14.15
CA HIS A 352 12.39 -24.84 -14.89
C HIS A 352 11.95 -23.67 -14.01
N LEU A 353 11.87 -23.84 -12.68
CA LEU A 353 11.40 -22.82 -11.75
C LEU A 353 12.39 -21.66 -11.67
N LYS A 354 11.92 -20.46 -11.95
CA LYS A 354 12.66 -19.21 -11.77
C LYS A 354 12.44 -18.69 -10.35
N VAL A 355 13.49 -18.29 -9.67
CA VAL A 355 13.41 -17.71 -8.31
C VAL A 355 13.68 -16.22 -8.39
N SER A 356 12.76 -15.43 -7.83
CA SER A 356 12.84 -13.99 -7.75
C SER A 356 12.97 -13.56 -6.27
N LEU A 357 13.99 -12.77 -5.99
CA LEU A 357 14.20 -12.12 -4.70
C LEU A 357 14.16 -10.61 -4.92
N PRO A 358 12.98 -9.98 -4.87
CA PRO A 358 12.85 -8.54 -5.04
C PRO A 358 13.35 -7.77 -3.83
N SER A 359 13.41 -6.43 -3.94
CA SER A 359 13.75 -5.53 -2.83
C SER A 359 15.13 -5.77 -2.22
N LEU A 360 16.13 -5.97 -3.07
CA LEU A 360 17.52 -6.10 -2.64
C LEU A 360 18.11 -4.73 -2.27
N ARG A 361 18.79 -4.67 -1.14
CA ARG A 361 19.55 -3.50 -0.71
C ARG A 361 21.03 -3.67 -1.06
N ILE A 362 21.66 -2.58 -1.50
CA ILE A 362 23.08 -2.59 -1.92
C ILE A 362 23.97 -3.05 -0.78
N GLU A 363 23.69 -2.58 0.45
CA GLU A 363 24.51 -2.85 1.63
C GLU A 363 24.44 -4.30 2.13
N SER A 364 23.37 -5.02 1.80
CA SER A 364 23.14 -6.39 2.28
C SER A 364 23.21 -7.46 1.19
N VAL A 365 23.49 -7.07 -0.05
CA VAL A 365 23.72 -8.02 -1.15
C VAL A 365 25.17 -8.51 -1.12
N SER A 366 25.39 -9.72 -0.62
CA SER A 366 26.71 -10.36 -0.62
C SER A 366 27.03 -11.02 -1.97
N ILE A 367 28.32 -11.24 -2.22
CA ILE A 367 28.83 -11.99 -3.39
C ILE A 367 28.22 -13.39 -3.41
N ASP A 368 28.20 -14.08 -2.26
CA ASP A 368 27.65 -15.44 -2.13
C ASP A 368 26.16 -15.47 -2.49
N LEU A 369 25.39 -14.47 -2.08
CA LEU A 369 23.98 -14.35 -2.44
C LEU A 369 23.81 -14.17 -3.96
N MET A 370 24.66 -13.35 -4.59
CA MET A 370 24.64 -13.17 -6.06
C MET A 370 24.94 -14.46 -6.80
N GLU A 371 25.94 -15.24 -6.36
CA GLU A 371 26.32 -16.50 -7.00
C GLU A 371 25.21 -17.54 -6.89
N LYS A 372 24.60 -17.68 -5.73
CA LYS A 372 23.47 -18.61 -5.53
C LYS A 372 22.22 -18.21 -6.34
N LEU A 373 21.99 -16.92 -6.52
CA LEU A 373 20.88 -16.43 -7.36
C LEU A 373 21.16 -16.61 -8.87
N ARG A 374 22.42 -16.71 -9.28
CA ARG A 374 22.81 -16.74 -10.71
C ARG A 374 22.18 -17.91 -11.50
N ALA A 375 22.06 -19.07 -10.89
CA ALA A 375 21.59 -20.28 -11.55
C ALA A 375 20.10 -20.21 -11.93
N ASN A 376 19.27 -19.54 -11.13
CA ASN A 376 17.81 -19.60 -11.23
C ASN A 376 17.13 -18.24 -11.33
N ARG A 377 17.87 -17.10 -11.39
CA ARG A 377 17.26 -15.77 -11.39
C ARG A 377 16.75 -15.34 -12.74
N ALA A 378 15.48 -14.93 -12.79
CA ALA A 378 14.91 -14.23 -13.93
C ALA A 378 15.25 -12.72 -13.88
N GLY A 379 15.72 -12.17 -15.00
CA GLY A 379 15.84 -10.73 -15.22
C GLY A 379 17.08 -10.06 -14.62
N GLY A 380 17.10 -8.72 -14.63
CA GLY A 380 18.19 -7.88 -14.14
C GLY A 380 18.12 -7.59 -12.65
N PHE A 381 19.13 -6.91 -12.11
CA PHE A 381 19.13 -6.39 -10.75
C PHE A 381 18.45 -5.04 -10.66
N THR A 382 17.63 -4.87 -9.61
CA THR A 382 17.05 -3.58 -9.22
C THR A 382 17.68 -3.15 -7.92
N LEU A 383 18.28 -1.97 -7.92
CA LEU A 383 18.93 -1.34 -6.77
C LEU A 383 18.34 0.06 -6.60
N ALA A 384 18.16 0.49 -5.37
CA ALA A 384 17.52 1.76 -5.07
C ALA A 384 18.42 2.62 -4.17
N PRO A 385 19.38 3.37 -4.72
CA PRO A 385 20.16 4.36 -3.96
C PRO A 385 19.28 5.49 -3.42
N GLU A 386 18.17 5.80 -4.07
CA GLU A 386 17.19 6.87 -3.86
C GLU A 386 17.76 8.28 -4.09
N ALA A 387 19.00 8.52 -3.70
CA ALA A 387 19.73 9.79 -3.92
C ALA A 387 21.17 9.51 -4.34
N ALA A 388 21.77 10.43 -5.11
CA ALA A 388 23.10 10.22 -5.68
C ALA A 388 24.24 10.77 -4.82
N THR A 389 23.99 11.74 -3.94
CA THR A 389 25.02 12.26 -3.03
C THR A 389 24.94 11.58 -1.66
N GLU A 390 26.09 11.37 -1.02
CA GLU A 390 26.15 10.82 0.33
C GLU A 390 25.41 11.73 1.33
N ARG A 391 25.48 13.03 1.13
CA ARG A 391 24.74 14.03 1.90
C ARG A 391 23.23 13.71 1.88
N MET A 392 22.65 13.56 0.69
CA MET A 392 21.23 13.26 0.57
C MET A 392 20.87 11.87 1.11
N ARG A 393 21.73 10.87 0.90
CA ARG A 393 21.52 9.52 1.48
C ARG A 393 21.53 9.53 3.01
N ARG A 394 22.31 10.42 3.64
CA ARG A 394 22.26 10.65 5.10
C ARG A 394 20.95 11.31 5.53
N ILE A 395 20.51 12.34 4.83
CA ILE A 395 19.24 13.04 5.10
C ILE A 395 18.04 12.07 5.08
N ILE A 396 17.98 11.19 4.08
CA ILE A 396 16.90 10.22 3.94
C ILE A 396 17.08 8.94 4.79
N ASN A 397 18.14 8.84 5.58
CA ASN A 397 18.55 7.67 6.36
C ASN A 397 18.68 6.38 5.51
N LYS A 398 19.27 6.51 4.33
CA LYS A 398 19.61 5.37 3.47
C LYS A 398 21.08 5.50 3.04
N TYR A 399 21.97 5.47 4.04
CA TYR A 399 23.39 5.66 3.81
C TYR A 399 24.02 4.46 3.11
N ILE A 400 24.55 4.70 1.95
CA ILE A 400 25.31 3.79 1.11
C ILE A 400 26.45 4.64 0.55
N SER A 401 27.69 4.17 0.60
CA SER A 401 28.81 4.91 -0.01
C SER A 401 28.74 4.87 -1.55
N ASP A 402 29.34 5.83 -2.21
CA ASP A 402 29.49 5.81 -3.66
C ASP A 402 30.26 4.57 -4.12
N GLU A 403 31.27 4.19 -3.34
CA GLU A 403 32.10 3.04 -3.63
C GLU A 403 31.31 1.73 -3.56
N ASP A 404 30.45 1.55 -2.56
CA ASP A 404 29.57 0.38 -2.45
C ASP A 404 28.65 0.27 -3.67
N ILE A 405 28.07 1.38 -4.14
CA ILE A 405 27.22 1.38 -5.33
C ILE A 405 28.01 0.93 -6.56
N ILE A 406 29.17 1.52 -6.78
CA ILE A 406 30.02 1.22 -7.93
C ILE A 406 30.54 -0.23 -7.88
N ASN A 407 31.02 -0.69 -6.73
CA ASN A 407 31.53 -2.04 -6.56
C ASN A 407 30.41 -3.08 -6.78
N THR A 408 29.25 -2.89 -6.15
CA THR A 408 28.10 -3.81 -6.32
C THR A 408 27.66 -3.88 -7.77
N THR A 409 27.56 -2.74 -8.46
CA THR A 409 27.15 -2.73 -9.88
C THR A 409 28.21 -3.35 -10.79
N ARG A 410 29.50 -3.15 -10.51
CA ARG A 410 30.61 -3.80 -11.24
C ARG A 410 30.53 -5.33 -11.08
N GLU A 411 30.34 -5.81 -9.87
CA GLU A 411 30.21 -7.26 -9.56
C GLU A 411 29.01 -7.90 -10.26
N ILE A 412 27.87 -7.19 -10.31
CA ILE A 412 26.68 -7.65 -11.05
C ILE A 412 27.02 -7.81 -12.54
N TYR A 413 27.63 -6.80 -13.18
CA TYR A 413 28.00 -6.87 -14.61
C TYR A 413 29.07 -7.94 -14.88
N ALA A 414 30.07 -8.07 -14.00
CA ALA A 414 31.14 -9.07 -14.14
C ALA A 414 30.61 -10.51 -14.13
N ARG A 415 29.50 -10.77 -13.40
CA ARG A 415 28.82 -12.06 -13.34
C ARG A 415 27.88 -12.35 -14.49
N GLY A 416 27.81 -11.46 -15.49
CA GLY A 416 27.10 -11.70 -16.75
C GLY A 416 25.71 -11.10 -16.84
N TRP A 417 25.20 -10.40 -15.82
CA TRP A 417 23.99 -9.60 -16.00
C TRP A 417 24.30 -8.41 -16.89
N THR A 418 23.41 -8.14 -17.84
CA THR A 418 23.60 -7.06 -18.80
C THR A 418 22.80 -5.80 -18.48
N THR A 419 21.80 -5.90 -17.59
CA THR A 419 20.90 -4.79 -17.27
C THR A 419 20.78 -4.61 -15.76
N ILE A 420 21.02 -3.39 -15.32
CA ILE A 420 20.76 -2.94 -13.94
C ILE A 420 19.67 -1.86 -13.99
N LYS A 421 18.75 -1.87 -13.01
CA LYS A 421 17.81 -0.78 -12.75
C LYS A 421 18.24 -0.04 -11.51
N LEU A 422 18.40 1.28 -11.61
CA LEU A 422 18.61 2.17 -10.47
C LEU A 422 17.38 3.02 -10.25
N TYR A 423 16.90 3.10 -9.00
CA TYR A 423 15.82 3.98 -8.61
C TYR A 423 16.33 5.17 -7.81
N PHE A 424 15.82 6.35 -8.15
CA PHE A 424 16.08 7.62 -7.48
C PHE A 424 14.77 8.35 -7.23
N MET A 425 14.81 9.30 -6.30
CA MET A 425 13.76 10.29 -6.09
C MET A 425 14.36 11.69 -6.18
N ILE A 426 13.59 12.63 -6.69
CA ILE A 426 13.88 14.07 -6.71
C ILE A 426 12.81 14.84 -5.93
N GLY A 427 13.13 16.01 -5.41
CA GLY A 427 12.23 16.82 -4.59
C GLY A 427 12.33 16.53 -3.09
N HIS A 428 13.40 15.90 -2.64
CA HIS A 428 13.69 15.73 -1.22
C HIS A 428 13.91 17.05 -0.48
N PRO A 429 13.62 17.09 0.84
CA PRO A 429 14.00 18.24 1.65
C PRO A 429 15.50 18.58 1.51
N SER A 430 15.82 19.84 1.37
CA SER A 430 17.21 20.34 1.23
C SER A 430 17.98 19.84 -0.02
N GLU A 431 17.28 19.29 -1.02
CA GLU A 431 17.89 18.87 -2.28
C GLU A 431 18.23 20.08 -3.16
N THR A 432 19.44 20.07 -3.71
CA THR A 432 19.93 21.11 -4.65
C THR A 432 20.01 20.56 -6.09
N LEU A 433 20.22 21.47 -7.07
CA LEU A 433 20.41 21.04 -8.46
C LEU A 433 21.71 20.22 -8.64
N GLU A 434 22.72 20.47 -7.80
CA GLU A 434 23.96 19.69 -7.79
C GLU A 434 23.71 18.25 -7.33
N ASP A 435 22.80 18.01 -6.37
CA ASP A 435 22.39 16.66 -5.96
C ASP A 435 21.68 15.92 -7.10
N VAL A 436 20.85 16.65 -7.87
CA VAL A 436 20.17 16.08 -9.06
C VAL A 436 21.19 15.81 -10.18
N GLN A 437 22.14 16.72 -10.44
CA GLN A 437 23.23 16.49 -11.40
C GLN A 437 24.05 15.26 -11.02
N ALA A 438 24.25 15.03 -9.73
CA ALA A 438 24.97 13.86 -9.23
C ALA A 438 24.28 12.54 -9.61
N ILE A 439 22.93 12.52 -9.77
CA ILE A 439 22.21 11.32 -10.28
C ILE A 439 22.73 10.96 -11.68
N ALA A 440 22.82 11.94 -12.57
CA ALA A 440 23.33 11.73 -13.91
C ALA A 440 24.79 11.26 -13.89
N ASN A 441 25.61 11.88 -13.05
CA ASN A 441 27.04 11.52 -12.92
C ASN A 441 27.21 10.09 -12.40
N LEU A 442 26.42 9.68 -11.40
CA LEU A 442 26.45 8.32 -10.87
C LEU A 442 26.04 7.28 -11.94
N CYS A 443 24.97 7.55 -12.69
CA CYS A 443 24.54 6.69 -13.79
C CYS A 443 25.64 6.54 -14.86
N LYS A 444 26.31 7.63 -15.25
CA LYS A 444 27.44 7.61 -16.20
C LYS A 444 28.62 6.80 -15.65
N ARG A 445 28.96 6.94 -14.36
CA ARG A 445 29.99 6.14 -13.69
C ARG A 445 29.65 4.65 -13.71
N VAL A 446 28.43 4.26 -13.34
CA VAL A 446 27.98 2.85 -13.33
C VAL A 446 28.08 2.23 -14.72
N ILE A 447 27.64 2.92 -15.77
CA ILE A 447 27.78 2.43 -17.16
C ILE A 447 29.25 2.33 -17.57
N SER A 448 30.09 3.30 -17.23
CA SER A 448 31.51 3.31 -17.53
C SER A 448 32.21 2.09 -16.90
N GLU A 449 31.97 1.84 -15.61
CA GLU A 449 32.52 0.67 -14.89
C GLU A 449 31.99 -0.65 -15.45
N GLY A 450 30.70 -0.71 -15.80
CA GLY A 450 30.12 -1.88 -16.44
C GLY A 450 30.77 -2.19 -17.81
N ARG A 451 31.06 -1.17 -18.62
CA ARG A 451 31.72 -1.33 -19.92
C ARG A 451 33.14 -1.92 -19.78
N LYS A 452 33.86 -1.59 -18.70
CA LYS A 452 35.20 -2.13 -18.44
C LYS A 452 35.17 -3.65 -18.21
N VAL A 453 34.14 -4.17 -17.56
CA VAL A 453 34.07 -5.59 -17.16
C VAL A 453 33.22 -6.47 -18.09
N ALA A 454 32.20 -5.89 -18.77
CA ALA A 454 31.27 -6.66 -19.61
C ALA A 454 31.09 -6.08 -21.02
N GLY A 455 31.86 -5.06 -21.40
CA GLY A 455 31.84 -4.46 -22.73
C GLY A 455 30.58 -3.65 -23.03
N MET A 456 30.36 -3.32 -24.30
CA MET A 456 29.32 -2.38 -24.76
C MET A 456 27.87 -2.90 -24.63
N LYS A 457 27.66 -4.15 -24.24
CA LYS A 457 26.31 -4.74 -24.09
C LYS A 457 25.58 -4.35 -22.80
N VAL A 458 26.30 -3.70 -21.87
CA VAL A 458 25.70 -3.27 -20.59
C VAL A 458 24.65 -2.19 -20.80
N LYS A 459 23.57 -2.26 -20.01
CA LYS A 459 22.44 -1.31 -20.01
C LYS A 459 22.13 -0.88 -18.60
N LEU A 460 21.68 0.34 -18.45
CA LEU A 460 21.19 0.91 -17.22
C LEU A 460 19.80 1.52 -17.42
N ASN A 461 18.84 1.13 -16.60
CA ASN A 461 17.55 1.78 -16.53
C ASN A 461 17.51 2.65 -15.28
N ALA A 462 17.48 3.96 -15.44
CA ALA A 462 17.34 4.92 -14.36
C ALA A 462 15.87 5.33 -14.24
N GLY A 463 15.23 4.89 -13.17
CA GLY A 463 13.87 5.32 -12.79
C GLY A 463 13.97 6.44 -11.75
N VAL A 464 13.35 7.58 -12.02
CA VAL A 464 13.34 8.73 -11.11
C VAL A 464 11.93 9.15 -10.83
N SER A 465 11.50 9.00 -9.56
CA SER A 465 10.20 9.44 -9.07
C SER A 465 10.30 10.79 -8.36
N THR A 466 9.17 11.45 -8.20
CA THR A 466 9.06 12.65 -7.35
C THR A 466 8.76 12.22 -5.93
N PHE A 467 9.45 12.81 -4.97
CA PHE A 467 9.22 12.60 -3.55
C PHE A 467 7.87 13.20 -3.12
N VAL A 468 7.03 12.38 -2.51
CA VAL A 468 5.77 12.78 -1.87
C VAL A 468 5.85 12.50 -0.37
N PRO A 469 5.75 13.52 0.49
CA PRO A 469 5.73 13.32 1.93
C PRO A 469 4.47 12.56 2.36
N LYS A 470 4.62 11.45 3.06
CA LYS A 470 3.52 10.61 3.55
C LYS A 470 3.22 10.79 5.03
N SER A 471 1.98 10.53 5.44
CA SER A 471 1.57 10.43 6.83
C SER A 471 2.41 9.41 7.61
N GLN A 472 2.48 9.53 8.93
CA GLN A 472 3.17 8.57 9.80
C GLN A 472 4.68 8.39 9.48
N THR A 473 5.31 9.35 8.75
CA THR A 473 6.75 9.33 8.45
C THR A 473 7.48 10.52 9.07
N PRO A 474 8.81 10.44 9.26
CA PRO A 474 9.59 11.62 9.68
C PRO A 474 9.43 12.82 8.77
N PHE A 475 9.16 12.61 7.47
CA PHE A 475 8.99 13.69 6.50
C PHE A 475 7.54 14.20 6.35
N GLN A 476 6.62 13.83 7.23
CA GLN A 476 5.23 14.32 7.19
C GLN A 476 5.10 15.85 7.35
N TRP A 477 6.13 16.53 7.91
CA TRP A 477 6.14 17.99 8.07
C TRP A 477 6.59 18.74 6.83
N VAL A 478 7.35 18.12 5.93
CA VAL A 478 7.96 18.82 4.78
C VAL A 478 6.94 19.10 3.69
N SER A 479 7.19 20.15 2.90
CA SER A 479 6.44 20.45 1.69
C SER A 479 6.94 19.61 0.51
N CYS A 480 6.08 19.44 -0.52
CA CYS A 480 6.54 19.02 -1.84
C CYS A 480 7.28 20.15 -2.54
N ASP A 481 8.17 19.81 -3.44
CA ASP A 481 8.73 20.80 -4.39
C ASP A 481 7.63 21.30 -5.34
N THR A 482 7.79 22.52 -5.85
CA THR A 482 6.82 23.07 -6.80
C THR A 482 6.91 22.39 -8.17
N PRO A 483 5.84 22.43 -8.99
CA PRO A 483 5.84 21.86 -10.34
C PRO A 483 7.00 22.36 -11.20
N GLU A 484 7.34 23.65 -11.10
CA GLU A 484 8.42 24.29 -11.85
C GLU A 484 9.77 23.72 -11.44
N LYS A 485 10.02 23.56 -10.15
CA LYS A 485 11.26 22.95 -9.63
C LYS A 485 11.40 21.50 -10.08
N ILE A 486 10.34 20.71 -10.00
CA ILE A 486 10.35 19.32 -10.47
C ILE A 486 10.63 19.25 -11.97
N ARG A 487 9.93 20.06 -12.78
CA ARG A 487 10.16 20.10 -14.24
C ARG A 487 11.59 20.53 -14.59
N ALA A 488 12.17 21.51 -13.87
CA ALA A 488 13.57 21.93 -14.05
C ALA A 488 14.55 20.79 -13.73
N LYS A 489 14.35 20.05 -12.62
CA LYS A 489 15.14 18.88 -12.24
C LYS A 489 15.03 17.77 -13.29
N GLN A 490 13.83 17.48 -13.78
CA GLN A 490 13.60 16.51 -14.85
C GLN A 490 14.26 16.91 -16.17
N ALA A 491 14.20 18.19 -16.55
CA ALA A 491 14.86 18.73 -17.75
C ALA A 491 16.38 18.57 -17.67
N LEU A 492 16.96 18.83 -16.49
CA LEU A 492 18.39 18.59 -16.22
C LEU A 492 18.75 17.12 -16.48
N LEU A 493 18.00 16.17 -15.90
CA LEU A 493 18.28 14.75 -16.08
C LEU A 493 18.12 14.29 -17.54
N ARG A 494 17.09 14.77 -18.26
CA ARG A 494 16.91 14.48 -19.69
C ARG A 494 18.10 14.97 -20.53
N ARG A 495 18.62 16.16 -20.24
CA ARG A 495 19.78 16.73 -20.94
C ARG A 495 21.05 15.92 -20.66
N GLU A 496 21.26 15.49 -19.42
CA GLU A 496 22.50 14.85 -18.99
C GLU A 496 22.57 13.34 -19.32
N LEU A 497 21.44 12.65 -19.42
CA LEU A 497 21.36 11.19 -19.60
C LEU A 497 21.00 10.82 -21.06
N CYS A 498 21.82 11.25 -22.02
CA CYS A 498 21.64 10.99 -23.45
C CYS A 498 22.39 9.75 -23.97
N ASP A 499 23.03 8.93 -23.09
CA ASP A 499 23.74 7.71 -23.53
C ASP A 499 22.75 6.65 -23.99
N LYS A 500 22.98 6.03 -25.16
CA LYS A 500 22.11 5.00 -25.77
C LYS A 500 21.92 3.75 -24.90
N ASN A 501 22.82 3.51 -23.96
CA ASN A 501 22.76 2.39 -23.03
C ASN A 501 22.10 2.76 -21.70
N ILE A 502 21.68 4.02 -21.53
CA ILE A 502 20.94 4.51 -20.35
C ILE A 502 19.51 4.84 -20.77
N LYS A 503 18.54 4.10 -20.22
CA LYS A 503 17.13 4.43 -20.36
C LYS A 503 16.67 5.22 -19.13
N LEU A 504 16.26 6.47 -19.31
CA LEU A 504 15.67 7.31 -18.27
C LEU A 504 14.15 7.19 -18.30
N SER A 505 13.55 6.91 -17.15
CA SER A 505 12.11 6.95 -16.92
C SER A 505 11.83 7.92 -15.77
N LEU A 506 10.95 8.88 -16.00
CA LEU A 506 10.57 9.91 -15.03
C LEU A 506 9.08 9.76 -14.71
N THR A 507 8.71 9.85 -13.44
CA THR A 507 7.30 9.97 -13.05
C THR A 507 6.80 11.36 -13.43
N ASP A 508 5.59 11.44 -13.94
CA ASP A 508 4.98 12.74 -14.26
C ASP A 508 4.77 13.56 -12.98
N ALA A 509 5.00 14.86 -13.06
CA ALA A 509 4.85 15.75 -11.92
C ALA A 509 3.39 15.85 -11.47
N GLU A 510 2.45 15.84 -12.41
CA GLU A 510 1.01 15.93 -12.15
C GLU A 510 0.49 14.70 -11.41
N ASP A 511 0.94 13.49 -11.79
CA ASP A 511 0.63 12.25 -11.08
C ASP A 511 1.10 12.31 -9.63
N SER A 512 2.29 12.86 -9.40
CA SER A 512 2.86 13.01 -8.06
C SER A 512 2.11 14.04 -7.20
N PHE A 513 1.58 15.11 -7.82
CA PHE A 513 0.77 16.09 -7.09
C PHE A 513 -0.61 15.56 -6.75
N LEU A 514 -1.23 14.80 -7.63
CA LEU A 514 -2.49 14.11 -7.32
C LEU A 514 -2.30 13.16 -6.12
N GLU A 515 -1.24 12.35 -6.13
CA GLU A 515 -0.90 11.51 -5.00
C GLU A 515 -0.70 12.32 -3.71
N ALA A 516 0.00 13.47 -3.81
CA ALA A 516 0.27 14.33 -2.67
C ALA A 516 -1.01 14.97 -2.09
N TRP A 517 -1.94 15.44 -2.94
CA TRP A 517 -3.23 15.97 -2.48
C TRP A 517 -3.98 14.94 -1.66
N LEU A 518 -4.14 13.75 -2.21
CA LEU A 518 -4.93 12.67 -1.59
C LEU A 518 -4.28 12.10 -0.34
N SER A 519 -2.95 11.92 -0.34
CA SER A 519 -2.25 11.36 0.82
C SER A 519 -2.09 12.33 1.98
N ARG A 520 -2.22 13.65 1.75
CA ARG A 520 -2.00 14.71 2.74
C ARG A 520 -3.26 15.50 3.07
N GLY A 521 -4.35 15.22 2.38
CA GLY A 521 -5.62 15.92 2.48
C GLY A 521 -6.37 15.65 3.77
N ASP A 522 -7.38 16.47 4.02
CA ASP A 522 -8.33 16.33 5.11
C ASP A 522 -9.75 16.00 4.57
N ARG A 523 -10.76 15.98 5.43
CA ARG A 523 -12.15 15.63 5.09
C ARG A 523 -12.75 16.45 3.96
N ARG A 524 -12.36 17.71 3.81
CA ARG A 524 -12.87 18.59 2.75
C ARG A 524 -12.54 18.04 1.36
N LEU A 525 -11.47 17.25 1.24
CA LEU A 525 -11.14 16.60 -0.04
C LEU A 525 -12.12 15.52 -0.45
N ALA A 526 -13.00 15.04 0.41
CA ALA A 526 -14.03 14.08 0.00
C ALA A 526 -14.96 14.67 -1.07
N ASP A 527 -15.33 15.94 -0.94
CA ASP A 527 -16.16 16.61 -1.94
C ASP A 527 -15.38 16.84 -3.26
N VAL A 528 -14.08 17.15 -3.18
CA VAL A 528 -13.21 17.25 -4.37
C VAL A 528 -13.10 15.88 -5.08
N VAL A 529 -12.87 14.80 -4.35
CA VAL A 529 -12.83 13.42 -4.90
C VAL A 529 -14.16 13.08 -5.58
N TYR A 530 -15.28 13.40 -4.94
CA TYR A 530 -16.61 13.14 -5.49
C TYR A 530 -16.87 13.93 -6.78
N THR A 531 -16.56 15.22 -6.78
CA THR A 531 -16.73 16.09 -7.96
C THR A 531 -15.78 15.68 -9.10
N ALA A 532 -14.52 15.39 -8.81
CA ALA A 532 -13.58 14.90 -9.82
C ALA A 532 -14.08 13.60 -10.48
N TRP A 533 -14.58 12.66 -9.68
CA TRP A 533 -15.17 11.41 -10.19
C TRP A 533 -16.44 11.71 -11.03
N LYS A 534 -17.34 12.56 -10.57
CA LYS A 534 -18.55 12.97 -11.34
C LYS A 534 -18.20 13.62 -12.68
N ASN A 535 -17.10 14.38 -12.72
CA ASN A 535 -16.54 14.96 -13.93
C ASN A 535 -15.80 13.92 -14.80
N GLY A 536 -15.79 12.64 -14.38
CA GLY A 536 -15.26 11.51 -15.12
C GLY A 536 -13.78 11.22 -14.87
N ALA A 537 -13.20 11.64 -13.73
CA ALA A 537 -11.90 11.18 -13.30
C ALA A 537 -12.00 9.73 -12.84
N LYS A 538 -11.19 8.86 -13.41
CA LYS A 538 -11.03 7.44 -13.04
C LYS A 538 -9.78 6.88 -13.68
N PHE A 539 -9.23 5.82 -13.11
CA PHE A 539 -7.95 5.24 -13.53
C PHE A 539 -6.81 6.27 -13.55
N ASP A 540 -6.77 7.11 -12.53
CA ASP A 540 -5.82 8.23 -12.41
C ASP A 540 -4.34 7.79 -12.44
N ALA A 541 -4.05 6.52 -12.09
CA ALA A 541 -2.73 5.93 -12.22
C ALA A 541 -2.36 5.51 -13.67
N TRP A 542 -3.32 5.56 -14.60
CA TRP A 542 -3.13 5.14 -15.98
C TRP A 542 -3.09 6.32 -16.93
N HIS A 543 -2.22 6.25 -17.95
CA HIS A 543 -2.08 7.33 -18.91
C HIS A 543 -3.42 7.67 -19.61
N GLU A 544 -4.19 6.65 -19.93
CA GLU A 544 -5.50 6.76 -20.58
C GLU A 544 -6.59 7.37 -19.68
N GLY A 545 -6.39 7.25 -18.36
CA GLY A 545 -7.34 7.76 -17.35
C GLY A 545 -7.00 9.16 -16.83
N ARG A 546 -5.86 9.72 -17.22
CA ARG A 546 -5.39 11.01 -16.70
C ARG A 546 -6.44 12.09 -16.81
N ALA A 547 -6.75 12.70 -15.69
CA ALA A 547 -7.82 13.66 -15.55
C ALA A 547 -7.43 14.89 -14.69
N TYR A 548 -6.15 15.32 -14.76
CA TYR A 548 -5.60 16.39 -13.91
C TYR A 548 -6.47 17.65 -13.92
N GLU A 549 -6.90 18.11 -15.10
CA GLU A 549 -7.77 19.29 -15.23
C GLU A 549 -9.11 19.15 -14.52
N LYS A 550 -9.65 17.92 -14.45
CA LYS A 550 -10.90 17.63 -13.72
C LYS A 550 -10.73 17.76 -12.21
N TRP A 551 -9.54 17.41 -11.73
CA TRP A 551 -9.19 17.58 -10.33
C TRP A 551 -9.01 19.06 -9.98
N ILE A 552 -8.33 19.85 -10.83
CA ILE A 552 -8.22 21.30 -10.62
C ILE A 552 -9.59 21.96 -10.62
N ALA A 553 -10.45 21.64 -11.58
CA ALA A 553 -11.84 22.15 -11.61
C ALA A 553 -12.63 21.78 -10.34
N ALA A 554 -12.43 20.56 -9.82
CA ALA A 554 -13.08 20.13 -8.58
C ALA A 554 -12.57 20.93 -7.36
N PHE A 555 -11.28 21.21 -7.27
CA PHE A 555 -10.73 22.10 -6.24
C PHE A 555 -11.32 23.51 -6.31
N GLU A 556 -11.41 24.07 -7.51
CA GLU A 556 -11.98 25.40 -7.75
C GLU A 556 -13.47 25.45 -7.37
N GLU A 557 -14.26 24.42 -7.73
CA GLU A 557 -15.70 24.33 -7.39
C GLU A 557 -15.93 24.36 -5.88
N HIS A 558 -15.03 23.73 -5.11
CA HIS A 558 -15.13 23.69 -3.64
C HIS A 558 -14.37 24.82 -2.95
N GLY A 559 -13.77 25.75 -3.67
CA GLY A 559 -13.04 26.88 -3.11
C GLY A 559 -11.80 26.46 -2.28
N LEU A 560 -11.19 25.34 -2.62
CA LEU A 560 -10.01 24.79 -1.93
C LEU A 560 -8.75 25.01 -2.78
N ASP A 561 -7.66 25.41 -2.10
CA ASP A 561 -6.36 25.56 -2.75
C ASP A 561 -5.59 24.24 -2.69
N PRO A 562 -5.30 23.57 -3.83
CA PRO A 562 -4.49 22.36 -3.84
C PRO A 562 -3.07 22.56 -3.27
N LEU A 563 -2.51 23.79 -3.38
CA LEU A 563 -1.20 24.10 -2.86
C LEU A 563 -1.14 24.10 -1.32
N PHE A 564 -2.28 24.38 -0.67
CA PHE A 564 -2.41 24.29 0.80
C PHE A 564 -2.04 22.89 1.31
N TYR A 565 -2.42 21.82 0.60
CA TYR A 565 -2.18 20.45 1.02
C TYR A 565 -0.76 19.98 0.73
N THR A 566 -0.11 20.50 -0.30
CA THR A 566 1.14 19.96 -0.84
C THR A 566 2.36 20.83 -0.61
N HIS A 567 2.27 22.15 -0.88
CA HIS A 567 3.45 23.03 -0.94
C HIS A 567 3.69 23.82 0.33
N ARG A 568 2.79 23.73 1.29
CA ARG A 568 2.96 24.38 2.58
C ARG A 568 3.86 23.55 3.50
N GLN A 569 4.89 24.19 4.08
CA GLN A 569 5.62 23.63 5.21
C GLN A 569 4.68 23.55 6.41
N ARG A 570 4.49 22.35 6.98
CA ARG A 570 3.64 22.17 8.16
C ARG A 570 4.38 22.58 9.42
N ARG A 571 3.68 23.22 10.35
CA ARG A 571 4.24 23.58 11.65
C ARG A 571 4.45 22.33 12.51
N THR A 572 5.39 22.42 13.45
CA THR A 572 5.73 21.28 14.32
C THR A 572 4.65 20.97 15.35
N ASP A 573 3.84 21.96 15.72
CA ASP A 573 2.72 21.91 16.63
C ASP A 573 1.37 21.66 15.93
N GLU A 574 1.36 21.57 14.61
CA GLU A 574 0.16 21.37 13.81
C GLU A 574 -0.49 20.00 14.09
N VAL A 575 -1.82 20.02 14.21
CA VAL A 575 -2.64 18.81 14.21
C VAL A 575 -2.82 18.34 12.77
N PHE A 576 -2.43 17.12 12.48
CA PHE A 576 -2.54 16.56 11.14
C PHE A 576 -3.93 15.95 10.89
N PRO A 577 -4.38 15.88 9.64
CA PRO A 577 -5.63 15.19 9.28
C PRO A 577 -5.70 13.74 9.76
N TRP A 578 -4.57 13.08 9.97
CA TRP A 578 -4.45 11.70 10.45
C TRP A 578 -4.06 11.57 11.91
N GLU A 579 -4.18 12.63 12.73
CA GLU A 579 -3.71 12.63 14.13
C GLU A 579 -4.45 11.62 15.02
N HIS A 580 -5.69 11.32 14.70
CA HIS A 580 -6.55 10.34 15.39
C HIS A 580 -6.28 8.88 14.95
N ILE A 581 -5.41 8.68 13.95
CA ILE A 581 -4.96 7.36 13.46
C ILE A 581 -3.49 7.18 13.85
N THR A 582 -3.12 6.04 14.40
CA THR A 582 -1.72 5.79 14.72
C THR A 582 -1.22 4.42 14.24
N ALA A 583 -0.08 4.43 13.57
CA ALA A 583 0.71 3.24 13.27
C ALA A 583 1.48 2.69 14.49
N ALA A 584 1.15 3.14 15.71
CA ALA A 584 1.88 2.87 16.95
C ALA A 584 3.33 3.40 16.94
N VAL A 585 3.64 4.32 16.02
CA VAL A 585 4.90 5.05 15.98
C VAL A 585 4.65 6.45 16.54
N ARG A 586 5.34 6.81 17.62
CA ARG A 586 5.11 8.06 18.34
C ARG A 586 5.45 9.28 17.48
N LYS A 587 4.60 10.30 17.47
CA LYS A 587 4.85 11.59 16.79
C LYS A 587 6.18 12.21 17.20
N ASN A 588 6.53 12.18 18.49
CA ASN A 588 7.82 12.68 18.99
C ASN A 588 9.02 11.92 18.42
N PHE A 589 8.92 10.60 18.22
CA PHE A 589 9.97 9.83 17.56
C PHE A 589 10.16 10.28 16.11
N LEU A 590 9.06 10.43 15.37
CA LEU A 590 9.08 10.90 13.99
C LEU A 590 9.67 12.30 13.89
N PHE A 591 9.29 13.19 14.81
CA PHE A 591 9.79 14.56 14.85
C PHE A 591 11.29 14.64 15.18
N GLN A 592 11.76 13.87 16.16
CA GLN A 592 13.19 13.79 16.48
C GLN A 592 13.98 13.26 15.29
N ASP A 593 13.46 12.27 14.58
CA ASP A 593 14.11 11.73 13.38
C ASP A 593 14.11 12.72 12.22
N PHE A 594 13.04 13.51 12.07
CA PHE A 594 13.01 14.63 11.14
C PHE A 594 14.10 15.66 11.45
N ARG A 595 14.26 16.07 12.71
CA ARG A 595 15.32 16.98 13.13
C ARG A 595 16.72 16.44 12.82
N GLN A 596 16.96 15.17 13.16
CA GLN A 596 18.22 14.49 12.86
C GLN A 596 18.50 14.43 11.35
N SER A 597 17.45 14.39 10.50
CA SER A 597 17.65 14.44 9.05
C SER A 597 18.27 15.73 8.58
N LEU A 598 17.83 16.86 9.13
CA LEU A 598 18.37 18.20 8.77
C LEU A 598 19.87 18.35 9.11
N GLU A 599 20.33 17.60 10.12
CA GLU A 599 21.73 17.55 10.54
C GLU A 599 22.53 16.44 9.82
N GLY A 600 21.90 15.68 8.90
CA GLY A 600 22.53 14.56 8.21
C GLY A 600 22.93 13.40 9.13
N GLN A 601 22.36 13.33 10.35
CA GLN A 601 22.60 12.23 11.28
C GLN A 601 21.90 10.97 10.78
N ILE A 602 22.56 9.81 10.87
CA ILE A 602 22.01 8.51 10.48
C ILE A 602 21.58 7.71 11.71
N ARG A 603 20.56 6.89 11.54
CA ARG A 603 20.18 5.83 12.47
C ARG A 603 20.56 4.49 11.88
N VAL A 604 21.19 3.66 12.69
CA VAL A 604 21.51 2.28 12.32
C VAL A 604 20.25 1.40 12.28
N ASP A 605 20.41 0.17 11.81
CA ASP A 605 19.33 -0.84 11.83
C ASP A 605 18.77 -1.00 13.25
N CYS A 606 17.43 -1.01 13.38
CA CYS A 606 16.79 -1.05 14.69
C CYS A 606 16.94 -2.40 15.41
N ARG A 607 17.48 -3.44 14.76
CA ARG A 607 17.90 -4.69 15.40
C ARG A 607 19.16 -4.50 16.23
N LEU A 608 20.01 -3.54 15.88
CA LEU A 608 21.26 -3.23 16.58
C LEU A 608 21.05 -2.29 17.77
N ASN A 609 20.07 -1.37 17.64
CA ASN A 609 19.77 -0.39 18.69
C ASN A 609 18.29 -0.01 18.67
N CYS A 610 17.63 -0.07 19.83
CA CYS A 610 16.25 0.38 19.97
C CYS A 610 16.18 1.91 20.10
N PHE A 611 15.44 2.55 19.19
CA PHE A 611 15.22 3.99 19.19
C PHE A 611 13.89 4.42 19.85
N ALA A 612 13.25 3.53 20.60
CA ALA A 612 12.01 3.78 21.34
C ALA A 612 10.87 4.37 20.48
N CYS A 613 10.67 3.83 19.28
CA CYS A 613 9.69 4.35 18.32
C CYS A 613 8.23 4.30 18.80
N GLY A 614 7.89 3.48 19.80
CA GLY A 614 6.54 3.34 20.34
C GLY A 614 5.95 1.94 20.23
N ILE A 615 6.41 1.11 19.32
CA ILE A 615 5.86 -0.23 19.03
C ILE A 615 5.84 -1.12 20.29
N LEU A 616 6.98 -1.22 20.99
CA LEU A 616 7.10 -2.13 22.14
C LEU A 616 6.14 -1.79 23.28
N PRO A 617 6.00 -0.54 23.75
CA PRO A 617 5.04 -0.22 24.80
C PRO A 617 3.59 -0.32 24.33
N THR A 618 3.27 0.01 23.07
CA THR A 618 1.90 -0.07 22.55
C THR A 618 1.40 -1.51 22.50
N PHE A 619 2.25 -2.46 22.11
CA PHE A 619 1.89 -3.89 21.98
C PHE A 619 2.56 -4.76 23.05
N ALA A 620 2.79 -4.22 24.27
CA ALA A 620 3.50 -4.94 25.33
C ALA A 620 2.77 -6.22 25.79
N ASN A 621 1.44 -6.20 25.84
CA ASN A 621 0.64 -7.38 26.22
C ASN A 621 0.76 -8.46 25.15
N MET A 622 0.54 -8.10 23.89
CA MET A 622 0.66 -9.01 22.77
C MET A 622 2.03 -9.69 22.69
N ARG A 623 3.12 -8.94 22.98
CA ARG A 623 4.47 -9.49 23.03
C ARG A 623 4.65 -10.49 24.20
N ARG A 624 4.02 -10.24 25.34
CA ARG A 624 4.06 -11.16 26.50
C ARG A 624 3.29 -12.45 26.25
N GLU A 625 2.15 -12.34 25.56
CA GLU A 625 1.29 -13.47 25.21
C GLU A 625 1.91 -14.36 24.11
N ASN A 626 2.79 -13.77 23.29
CA ASN A 626 3.51 -14.47 22.22
C ASN A 626 5.04 -14.39 22.50
N PRO A 627 5.55 -15.16 23.50
CA PRO A 627 6.97 -15.16 23.84
C PRO A 627 7.81 -15.79 22.73
N GLY A 628 9.09 -15.43 22.71
CA GLY A 628 10.06 -15.91 21.73
C GLY A 628 10.49 -14.82 20.74
N ASP A 629 11.14 -15.22 19.67
CA ASP A 629 11.71 -14.35 18.64
C ASP A 629 10.67 -13.80 17.63
N VAL A 630 9.43 -13.62 18.10
CA VAL A 630 8.32 -13.18 17.24
C VAL A 630 8.63 -11.84 16.56
N TRP A 631 9.25 -10.92 17.30
CA TRP A 631 9.60 -9.60 16.78
C TRP A 631 11.09 -9.34 16.84
N LYS A 632 11.67 -8.87 15.75
CA LYS A 632 13.10 -8.51 15.66
C LYS A 632 13.39 -7.13 16.27
N CYS A 633 12.78 -6.82 17.41
CA CYS A 633 13.11 -5.65 18.21
C CYS A 633 14.07 -6.02 19.34
N PRO A 634 15.20 -5.30 19.53
CA PRO A 634 16.10 -5.56 20.65
C PRO A 634 15.44 -5.21 21.98
N ASP A 635 15.93 -5.78 23.06
CA ASP A 635 15.48 -5.44 24.41
C ASP A 635 15.78 -3.98 24.75
N VAL A 636 14.82 -3.29 25.34
CA VAL A 636 14.98 -1.89 25.73
C VAL A 636 15.80 -1.82 27.01
N LYS A 637 17.02 -1.35 26.91
CA LYS A 637 17.70 -0.76 28.07
C LYS A 637 17.00 0.59 28.32
N SER A 638 16.44 0.79 29.53
CA SER A 638 15.59 1.92 29.91
C SER A 638 15.99 3.26 29.27
N PRO A 639 15.04 4.02 28.66
CA PRO A 639 15.37 5.28 28.05
C PRO A 639 15.79 6.29 29.13
N VAL A 640 16.87 7.01 28.88
CA VAL A 640 17.21 8.23 29.61
C VAL A 640 16.02 9.17 29.48
N SER A 641 15.40 9.56 30.58
CA SER A 641 14.28 10.48 30.63
C SER A 641 14.68 11.83 30.02
N LEU A 642 14.14 12.16 28.86
CA LEU A 642 14.27 13.49 28.28
C LEU A 642 13.26 14.40 28.95
N ASN A 643 13.76 15.46 29.57
CA ASN A 643 13.03 16.47 30.33
C ASN A 643 12.04 17.22 29.41
N PRO A 644 10.75 17.34 29.74
CA PRO A 644 9.75 18.02 28.92
C PRO A 644 9.97 19.54 28.77
N SER A 645 10.79 20.15 29.64
CA SER A 645 11.01 21.60 29.67
C SER A 645 11.89 22.15 28.53
N ALA A 646 12.49 21.31 27.67
CA ALA A 646 13.30 21.76 26.54
C ALA A 646 12.47 22.11 25.27
N MET A 647 11.16 21.97 25.30
CA MET A 647 10.31 22.17 24.12
C MET A 647 9.92 23.63 23.82
N SER A 648 10.20 24.59 24.74
CA SER A 648 9.68 25.97 24.61
C SER A 648 10.65 27.00 24.02
N SER A 649 11.87 26.66 23.62
CA SER A 649 12.89 27.67 23.27
C SER A 649 13.64 27.46 21.95
N LEU A 650 13.03 26.86 20.93
CA LEU A 650 13.65 26.76 19.62
C LEU A 650 12.84 27.52 18.54
N LYS A 651 13.20 28.79 18.34
CA LYS A 651 12.90 29.50 17.09
C LYS A 651 13.63 28.79 15.96
N LEU A 652 12.87 28.31 14.96
CA LEU A 652 13.43 27.80 13.72
C LEU A 652 14.26 28.91 13.05
N LEU A 653 15.53 28.63 12.81
CA LEU A 653 16.29 29.33 11.80
C LEU A 653 15.73 28.94 10.44
N ILE A 654 14.84 29.79 9.93
CA ILE A 654 14.43 29.76 8.53
C ILE A 654 15.63 30.34 7.77
N VAL A 655 16.31 29.50 6.99
CA VAL A 655 17.20 29.98 5.95
C VAL A 655 16.28 30.51 4.84
N GLY A 656 16.08 31.81 4.85
CA GLY A 656 15.47 32.55 3.76
C GLY A 656 16.48 32.71 2.64
N ASP A 657 15.95 32.84 1.46
CA ASP A 657 16.39 33.17 0.11
C ASP A 657 16.61 32.02 -0.84
#